data_a14aad78960dc86b094155a98faeea34
#
_entry.id   a14aad78960dc86b094155a98faeea34
#
_cell.length_a   1.000
_cell.length_b   1.000
_cell.length_c   1.000
_cell.angle_alpha   90.00
_cell.angle_beta   90.00
_cell.angle_gamma   90.00
#
_symmetry.space_group_name_H-M   'P 1'
#
loop_
_entity.id
_entity.type
_entity.pdbx_description
1 polymer ?
#
loop_
_entity_poly.entity_id
_entity_poly.type
_entity_poly.pdbx_seq_one_letter_code
_entity_poly.pdbx_strand_id
1 'polypeptide(L)'
;MFYTKFLLAVVLFTGNVLSNPSFSTGPIPKNSNNFAPPSSESKKALGKPQPRYVPNGYIVQLQSDGPLAKRALDLHEDFHLLAKRLDGIDYSIRETFSENKIFVGLSLTLKAGDVQALKSLKNVANVWPIKTMPAPAAVVRRVPLTRRYEKAVVTGTNYSLPYITGDLDVNRPHEMTGVNKAHGAGIRGRGVKIAILDTGVDYRHPSLGGCFGSGCKISFGHDFVGDSYDPDMGIPAVESADPLATCINGGHGTHVSGIIGMVDQPGTGYGLLGVAPEATLGMYRIFGCGGGSDDDIVMKALLRAATDGANVISMSFGHIWADEASNPYQPISKSLYEQGIALFASAGNAGSFGIFGPSSPAISTDIFAVGSVDNNKYPVTYALKDSDGRSLRYSANFPQDSPPGGLIVQVMSYGRPDYLLTGSFIDLYEEAAQNLTAAGIDPANVILAAKYGDFAPEVKAELAADFGYKYFLSYATEDVESFFGKEYYVASPERAWPIDPITLVVQDSTTLLEGYGKHPLKYKIFLSSSDYFAKSTVSMTGGFMSNYSSFGPTIQYNIKPQLSAPGGNILATWPLANDGYTIISGTSMSTPFMAGSYALIKSQRPELSVGGIYALMQNSGKTLPWFYNQKIKSAAIHQGAGLLDVHNAVTWESYITPSQLNVGLQKDYVNWNNVVTLNLTITNLSTRSKTYTFSHTPAGLMENKWWDLETYNRMYAYYASVKFHEESVLVKGGEKGVVSVDIIAPVPDQATWGDDAINLLDPVFSGFIVVNNNFETFNIPYAGQIWDSCRFGCSVG
;
A
#
# COMPACT_ATOMS: atom_id res chain seq x y z
N MET A 1 7.19 5.46 34.53
CA MET A 1 7.65 6.30 33.41
C MET A 1 7.09 5.84 32.07
N PHE A 2 6.88 4.57 31.83
CA PHE A 2 6.17 4.02 30.68
C PHE A 2 4.65 4.28 30.75
N TYR A 3 4.06 4.17 31.89
CA TYR A 3 2.61 4.38 32.11
C TYR A 3 2.10 5.78 31.73
N THR A 4 2.88 6.82 31.99
CA THR A 4 2.45 8.21 31.70
C THR A 4 2.44 8.54 30.21
N LYS A 5 3.26 7.87 29.40
CA LYS A 5 3.26 8.08 27.95
C LYS A 5 2.10 7.34 27.24
N PHE A 6 1.67 6.23 27.83
CA PHE A 6 0.53 5.45 27.31
C PHE A 6 -0.81 6.12 27.64
N LEU A 7 -0.93 6.68 28.85
CA LEU A 7 -2.11 7.46 29.22
C LEU A 7 -2.35 8.66 28.29
N LEU A 8 -1.27 9.32 27.84
CA LEU A 8 -1.41 10.46 26.91
C LEU A 8 -1.91 10.02 25.53
N ALA A 9 -1.48 8.85 25.05
CA ALA A 9 -1.94 8.29 23.77
C ALA A 9 -3.41 7.85 23.84
N VAL A 10 -3.85 7.28 24.97
CA VAL A 10 -5.24 6.83 25.18
C VAL A 10 -6.19 8.00 25.40
N VAL A 11 -5.78 9.05 26.12
CA VAL A 11 -6.59 10.27 26.33
C VAL A 11 -6.81 11.05 25.03
N LEU A 12 -5.88 11.01 24.09
CA LEU A 12 -6.04 11.65 22.79
C LEU A 12 -7.03 10.91 21.86
N PHE A 13 -7.27 9.61 22.10
CA PHE A 13 -8.26 8.82 21.32
C PHE A 13 -9.72 8.94 21.82
N THR A 14 -9.96 9.43 23.04
CA THR A 14 -11.30 9.48 23.63
C THR A 14 -12.08 10.78 23.36
N GLY A 15 -11.48 11.74 22.67
CA GLY A 15 -11.96 13.13 22.63
C GLY A 15 -13.12 13.44 21.67
N ASN A 16 -13.39 12.67 20.59
CA ASN A 16 -14.31 13.15 19.55
C ASN A 16 -15.05 12.09 18.72
N VAL A 17 -15.78 11.18 19.32
CA VAL A 17 -16.72 10.29 18.58
C VAL A 17 -18.20 10.57 18.92
N LEU A 18 -18.55 11.75 19.37
CA LEU A 18 -19.96 12.11 19.58
C LEU A 18 -20.28 13.48 18.97
N SER A 19 -20.56 13.52 17.68
CA SER A 19 -21.52 14.46 17.13
C SER A 19 -22.21 13.88 15.90
N ASN A 20 -23.34 13.25 16.15
CA ASN A 20 -24.31 12.92 15.14
C ASN A 20 -25.03 14.22 14.71
N PRO A 21 -25.14 14.57 13.44
CA PRO A 21 -25.98 15.66 13.02
C PRO A 21 -27.41 15.17 12.82
N SER A 22 -28.24 15.25 13.85
CA SER A 22 -29.68 15.35 13.67
C SER A 22 -30.05 16.80 13.37
N PHE A 23 -30.65 17.04 12.22
CA PHE A 23 -31.20 18.34 11.83
C PHE A 23 -32.17 18.85 12.86
N SER A 24 -31.87 19.96 13.54
CA SER A 24 -32.87 20.88 14.08
C SER A 24 -32.27 22.28 14.05
N THR A 25 -33.02 23.18 13.39
CA THR A 25 -32.76 24.60 13.32
C THR A 25 -33.14 25.25 14.66
N GLY A 26 -32.14 25.71 15.41
CA GLY A 26 -32.30 26.57 16.57
C GLY A 26 -31.00 27.30 16.86
N PRO A 27 -31.04 28.58 17.30
CA PRO A 27 -29.85 29.42 17.38
C PRO A 27 -28.93 29.02 18.55
N ILE A 28 -27.62 28.92 18.25
CA ILE A 28 -26.57 28.63 19.19
C ILE A 28 -26.27 29.88 20.05
N PRO A 29 -26.12 29.76 21.37
CA PRO A 29 -25.72 30.89 22.23
C PRO A 29 -24.22 31.16 22.03
N LYS A 30 -23.89 32.42 21.75
CA LYS A 30 -22.52 32.95 21.80
C LYS A 30 -21.98 32.92 23.23
N ASN A 31 -20.98 32.11 23.53
CA ASN A 31 -20.07 32.41 24.60
C ASN A 31 -18.64 32.04 24.19
N SER A 32 -17.89 33.07 23.91
CA SER A 32 -16.45 33.11 23.74
C SER A 32 -15.76 32.85 25.09
N ASN A 33 -14.72 32.03 25.15
CA ASN A 33 -13.40 32.48 25.62
C ASN A 33 -12.40 31.35 25.80
N ASN A 34 -11.22 31.58 25.21
CA ASN A 34 -9.92 31.14 25.69
C ASN A 34 -9.57 29.63 25.63
N PHE A 35 -9.25 29.15 24.43
CA PHE A 35 -8.24 28.12 24.29
C PHE A 35 -6.92 28.79 23.87
N ALA A 36 -5.97 28.84 24.79
CA ALA A 36 -4.60 29.15 24.47
C ALA A 36 -4.02 28.05 23.60
N PRO A 37 -3.23 28.36 22.55
CA PRO A 37 -2.58 27.34 21.75
C PRO A 37 -1.65 26.49 22.64
N PRO A 38 -1.53 25.17 22.39
CA PRO A 38 -0.65 24.30 23.17
C PRO A 38 0.79 24.82 23.14
N SER A 39 1.46 24.77 24.30
CA SER A 39 2.83 25.24 24.45
C SER A 39 3.78 24.52 23.51
N SER A 40 4.88 25.21 23.14
CA SER A 40 5.89 24.72 22.20
C SER A 40 6.57 23.38 22.59
N GLU A 41 6.40 22.91 23.80
CA GLU A 41 6.94 21.62 24.26
C GLU A 41 6.09 20.41 23.85
N SER A 42 4.77 20.55 23.66
CA SER A 42 3.91 19.48 23.15
C SER A 42 4.07 19.24 21.64
N LYS A 43 4.64 20.18 20.91
CA LYS A 43 4.90 20.06 19.47
C LYS A 43 6.12 19.21 19.11
N LYS A 44 6.95 18.82 20.11
CA LYS A 44 8.16 17.99 19.91
C LYS A 44 7.89 16.47 19.87
N ALA A 45 6.70 16.01 20.15
CA ALA A 45 6.43 14.58 20.40
C ALA A 45 6.03 13.76 19.16
N LEU A 46 5.70 14.38 18.01
CA LEU A 46 5.31 13.69 16.78
C LEU A 46 6.16 14.21 15.60
N GLY A 47 7.47 13.99 15.69
CA GLY A 47 8.35 14.24 14.54
C GLY A 47 7.99 13.32 13.38
N LYS A 48 7.85 13.87 12.16
CA LYS A 48 7.77 13.08 10.93
C LYS A 48 8.89 12.03 10.95
N PRO A 49 8.64 10.77 10.57
CA PRO A 49 9.71 9.79 10.41
C PRO A 49 10.78 10.36 9.48
N GLN A 50 11.97 10.58 10.01
CA GLN A 50 13.07 11.10 9.21
C GLN A 50 13.71 9.97 8.42
N PRO A 51 14.07 10.17 7.15
CA PRO A 51 14.82 9.18 6.40
C PRO A 51 16.15 8.88 7.10
N ARG A 52 16.49 7.61 7.17
CA ARG A 52 17.80 7.19 7.66
C ARG A 52 18.83 7.33 6.55
N TYR A 53 19.99 7.84 6.86
CA TYR A 53 21.07 8.03 5.90
C TYR A 53 22.26 7.14 6.26
N VAL A 54 22.89 6.57 5.26
CA VAL A 54 24.20 5.92 5.40
C VAL A 54 25.22 6.99 5.78
N PRO A 55 25.90 6.87 6.94
CA PRO A 55 26.87 7.88 7.37
C PRO A 55 27.95 8.11 6.31
N ASN A 56 28.08 9.34 5.82
CA ASN A 56 29.03 9.71 4.78
C ASN A 56 28.88 8.97 3.44
N GLY A 57 27.76 8.30 3.20
CA GLY A 57 27.45 7.58 1.96
C GLY A 57 26.82 8.49 0.91
N TYR A 58 27.34 8.47 -0.32
CA TYR A 58 26.82 9.29 -1.43
C TYR A 58 26.80 8.51 -2.74
N ILE A 59 25.78 8.77 -3.54
CA ILE A 59 25.69 8.34 -4.95
C ILE A 59 26.09 9.51 -5.80
N VAL A 60 27.02 9.29 -6.72
CA VAL A 60 27.54 10.29 -7.67
C VAL A 60 27.17 9.85 -9.08
N GLN A 61 26.38 10.67 -9.77
CA GLN A 61 26.10 10.49 -11.19
C GLN A 61 27.17 11.18 -12.01
N LEU A 62 27.75 10.46 -12.95
CA LEU A 62 28.72 10.99 -13.87
C LEU A 62 28.07 11.40 -15.19
N GLN A 63 28.61 12.47 -15.81
CA GLN A 63 28.21 12.96 -17.11
C GLN A 63 29.41 13.22 -18.00
N SER A 64 29.17 13.22 -19.29
CA SER A 64 30.17 13.58 -20.29
C SER A 64 29.80 14.91 -20.91
N ASP A 65 30.77 15.82 -21.00
CA ASP A 65 30.63 17.13 -21.63
C ASP A 65 30.84 17.09 -23.16
N GLY A 66 30.78 15.94 -23.81
CA GLY A 66 31.04 15.92 -25.24
C GLY A 66 30.91 14.54 -25.92
N PRO A 67 31.33 14.39 -27.15
CA PRO A 67 31.24 13.14 -27.95
C PRO A 67 32.01 11.96 -27.36
N LEU A 68 32.71 12.13 -26.25
CA LEU A 68 33.44 11.11 -25.50
C LEU A 68 32.54 10.19 -24.66
N ALA A 69 31.21 10.41 -24.61
CA ALA A 69 30.24 9.56 -23.91
C ALA A 69 30.18 8.10 -24.40
N LYS A 70 31.17 7.64 -25.12
CA LYS A 70 31.15 6.30 -25.75
C LYS A 70 31.68 5.15 -24.87
N ARG A 71 32.33 5.47 -23.74
CA ARG A 71 32.88 4.44 -22.85
C ARG A 71 32.67 4.76 -21.38
N ALA A 72 31.88 3.95 -20.65
CA ALA A 72 31.66 4.12 -19.22
C ALA A 72 32.93 4.07 -18.38
N LEU A 73 33.93 3.27 -18.80
CA LEU A 73 35.22 3.18 -18.13
C LEU A 73 35.98 4.51 -18.16
N ASP A 74 35.91 5.24 -19.28
CA ASP A 74 36.59 6.54 -19.42
C ASP A 74 36.03 7.58 -18.44
N LEU A 75 34.73 7.56 -18.14
CA LEU A 75 34.09 8.48 -17.19
C LEU A 75 34.53 8.23 -15.75
N HIS A 76 34.69 6.98 -15.35
CA HIS A 76 35.18 6.64 -14.01
C HIS A 76 36.68 7.04 -13.87
N GLU A 77 37.52 6.75 -14.86
CA GLU A 77 38.92 7.17 -14.85
C GLU A 77 39.05 8.70 -14.80
N ASP A 78 38.27 9.41 -15.61
CA ASP A 78 38.24 10.88 -15.59
C ASP A 78 37.79 11.42 -14.23
N PHE A 79 36.79 10.81 -13.61
CA PHE A 79 36.35 11.18 -12.27
C PHE A 79 37.50 11.02 -11.27
N HIS A 80 38.18 9.87 -11.25
CA HIS A 80 39.28 9.61 -10.32
C HIS A 80 40.44 10.57 -10.55
N LEU A 81 40.76 10.91 -11.80
CA LEU A 81 41.80 11.89 -12.13
C LEU A 81 41.45 13.30 -11.67
N LEU A 82 40.17 13.70 -11.82
CA LEU A 82 39.69 15.01 -11.39
C LEU A 82 39.58 15.11 -9.86
N ALA A 83 39.06 14.07 -9.20
CA ALA A 83 38.95 13.99 -7.76
C ALA A 83 40.31 14.04 -7.06
N LYS A 84 41.35 13.37 -7.62
CA LYS A 84 42.75 13.41 -7.12
C LYS A 84 43.40 14.81 -7.19
N ARG A 85 42.89 15.69 -8.05
CA ARG A 85 43.37 17.09 -8.16
C ARG A 85 42.75 18.02 -7.10
N LEU A 86 41.72 17.56 -6.40
CA LEU A 86 41.14 18.27 -5.28
C LEU A 86 41.92 17.92 -4.03
N ASP A 87 42.70 18.88 -3.52
CA ASP A 87 43.53 18.66 -2.35
C ASP A 87 42.71 18.25 -1.12
N GLY A 88 43.09 17.11 -0.52
CA GLY A 88 42.55 16.66 0.74
C GLY A 88 41.23 15.86 0.67
N ILE A 89 40.69 15.52 -0.52
CA ILE A 89 39.53 14.68 -0.63
C ILE A 89 39.94 13.22 -0.53
N ASP A 90 39.45 12.55 0.50
CA ASP A 90 39.61 11.12 0.71
C ASP A 90 38.25 10.42 0.59
N TYR A 91 38.13 9.42 -0.28
CA TYR A 91 36.91 8.64 -0.49
C TYR A 91 37.20 7.17 -0.73
N SER A 92 36.24 6.33 -0.37
CA SER A 92 36.26 4.91 -0.70
C SER A 92 35.04 4.56 -1.55
N ILE A 93 35.24 3.69 -2.55
CA ILE A 93 34.15 3.25 -3.44
C ILE A 93 33.39 2.14 -2.72
N ARG A 94 32.05 2.25 -2.73
CA ARG A 94 31.12 1.20 -2.29
C ARG A 94 30.67 0.37 -3.49
N GLU A 95 30.16 1.03 -4.56
CA GLU A 95 29.69 0.40 -5.79
C GLU A 95 30.09 1.22 -7.02
N THR A 96 30.24 0.53 -8.16
CA THR A 96 30.50 1.14 -9.47
C THR A 96 29.36 0.80 -10.43
N PHE A 97 28.74 1.83 -11.01
CA PHE A 97 27.66 1.69 -11.97
C PHE A 97 28.18 2.04 -13.38
N SER A 98 28.19 1.04 -14.28
CA SER A 98 28.83 1.15 -15.60
C SER A 98 27.85 0.93 -16.77
N GLU A 99 26.56 1.02 -16.54
CA GLU A 99 25.53 0.77 -17.55
C GLU A 99 25.33 2.01 -18.45
N ASN A 100 26.19 2.16 -19.44
CA ASN A 100 26.29 3.35 -20.31
C ASN A 100 24.97 3.90 -20.84
N LYS A 101 23.98 3.04 -21.08
CA LYS A 101 22.69 3.46 -21.62
C LYS A 101 21.66 3.79 -20.54
N ILE A 102 21.94 3.45 -19.29
CA ILE A 102 21.00 3.60 -18.19
C ILE A 102 21.55 4.57 -17.16
N PHE A 103 22.69 4.24 -16.56
CA PHE A 103 23.30 5.05 -15.51
C PHE A 103 24.80 4.76 -15.41
N VAL A 104 25.58 5.84 -15.35
CA VAL A 104 27.01 5.78 -15.07
C VAL A 104 27.28 6.58 -13.81
N GLY A 105 27.96 5.97 -12.85
CA GLY A 105 28.22 6.63 -11.57
C GLY A 105 28.94 5.75 -10.58
N LEU A 106 28.99 6.25 -9.36
CA LEU A 106 29.64 5.58 -8.23
C LEU A 106 28.78 5.76 -6.98
N SER A 107 28.78 4.77 -6.11
CA SER A 107 28.45 5.00 -4.72
C SER A 107 29.74 4.97 -3.91
N LEU A 108 29.88 5.91 -2.98
CA LEU A 108 31.13 6.11 -2.26
C LEU A 108 30.89 6.64 -0.84
N THR A 109 31.87 6.41 0.01
CA THR A 109 31.95 7.02 1.33
C THR A 109 32.89 8.23 1.26
N LEU A 110 32.42 9.40 1.71
CA LEU A 110 33.10 10.69 1.62
C LEU A 110 32.73 11.58 2.82
N LYS A 111 33.66 12.33 3.36
CA LYS A 111 33.35 13.29 4.42
C LYS A 111 32.34 14.34 3.93
N ALA A 112 31.34 14.65 4.75
CA ALA A 112 30.27 15.58 4.38
C ALA A 112 30.78 16.97 3.93
N GLY A 113 31.90 17.43 4.49
CA GLY A 113 32.53 18.69 4.10
C GLY A 113 33.07 18.71 2.66
N ASP A 114 33.36 17.56 2.08
CA ASP A 114 33.98 17.44 0.76
C ASP A 114 32.96 17.30 -0.38
N VAL A 115 31.67 17.12 -0.06
CA VAL A 115 30.59 16.93 -1.05
C VAL A 115 30.49 18.09 -2.03
N GLN A 116 30.62 19.33 -1.55
CA GLN A 116 30.54 20.50 -2.41
C GLN A 116 31.69 20.56 -3.42
N ALA A 117 32.86 20.09 -3.03
CA ALA A 117 34.01 19.99 -3.94
C ALA A 117 33.77 18.94 -5.04
N LEU A 118 33.17 17.78 -4.71
CA LEU A 118 32.78 16.82 -5.74
C LEU A 118 31.73 17.38 -6.70
N LYS A 119 30.72 18.09 -6.17
CA LYS A 119 29.68 18.74 -6.99
C LYS A 119 30.24 19.76 -7.97
N SER A 120 31.42 20.34 -7.69
CA SER A 120 32.07 21.30 -8.57
C SER A 120 32.82 20.68 -9.75
N LEU A 121 33.01 19.34 -9.76
CA LEU A 121 33.66 18.64 -10.85
C LEU A 121 32.76 18.64 -12.09
N LYS A 122 33.34 19.03 -13.24
CA LYS A 122 32.61 19.17 -14.51
C LYS A 122 31.97 17.87 -15.03
N ASN A 123 32.51 16.73 -14.62
CA ASN A 123 32.00 15.39 -14.99
C ASN A 123 31.05 14.78 -13.97
N VAL A 124 30.66 15.56 -12.94
CA VAL A 124 29.65 15.19 -11.96
C VAL A 124 28.33 15.88 -12.30
N ALA A 125 27.30 15.10 -12.57
CA ALA A 125 25.95 15.60 -12.83
C ALA A 125 25.18 15.86 -11.54
N ASN A 126 25.19 14.88 -10.64
CA ASN A 126 24.46 14.93 -9.38
C ASN A 126 25.21 14.17 -8.27
N VAL A 127 24.93 14.58 -7.03
CA VAL A 127 25.41 13.88 -5.82
C VAL A 127 24.25 13.83 -4.83
N TRP A 128 23.84 12.62 -4.45
CA TRP A 128 22.78 12.37 -3.47
C TRP A 128 23.34 11.60 -2.25
N PRO A 129 22.87 11.90 -1.04
CA PRO A 129 23.15 11.05 0.09
C PRO A 129 22.44 9.70 -0.06
N ILE A 130 23.10 8.60 0.34
CA ILE A 130 22.50 7.27 0.36
C ILE A 130 21.54 7.19 1.54
N LYS A 131 20.32 6.76 1.28
CA LYS A 131 19.31 6.47 2.29
C LYS A 131 19.21 4.98 2.50
N THR A 132 18.90 4.57 3.73
CA THR A 132 18.55 3.19 4.05
C THR A 132 17.04 3.04 3.93
N MET A 133 16.59 2.15 3.07
CA MET A 133 15.20 1.79 2.87
C MET A 133 14.79 0.77 3.92
N PRO A 134 13.70 0.97 4.68
CA PRO A 134 13.24 -0.05 5.62
C PRO A 134 12.82 -1.31 4.86
N ALA A 135 13.08 -2.48 5.44
CA ALA A 135 12.52 -3.72 4.92
C ALA A 135 10.99 -3.60 4.87
N PRO A 136 10.34 -4.18 3.84
CA PRO A 136 8.89 -4.23 3.83
C PRO A 136 8.43 -4.94 5.10
N ALA A 137 7.67 -4.24 5.94
CA ALA A 137 7.13 -4.82 7.15
C ALA A 137 6.12 -5.90 6.74
N ALA A 138 6.59 -7.14 6.70
CA ALA A 138 5.73 -8.28 6.52
C ALA A 138 4.96 -8.49 7.81
N VAL A 139 3.76 -8.00 7.87
CA VAL A 139 2.84 -8.37 8.90
C VAL A 139 2.28 -9.72 8.52
N VAL A 140 2.93 -10.71 9.07
CA VAL A 140 2.70 -12.10 8.77
C VAL A 140 1.43 -12.57 9.44
N ARG A 141 0.42 -12.85 8.65
CA ARG A 141 -0.75 -13.61 9.04
C ARG A 141 -0.55 -15.05 8.60
N ARG A 142 -0.15 -15.91 9.52
CA ARG A 142 -0.02 -17.33 9.22
C ARG A 142 -1.41 -17.92 9.02
N VAL A 143 -1.63 -18.56 7.87
CA VAL A 143 -2.73 -19.50 7.68
C VAL A 143 -2.12 -20.89 7.91
N PRO A 144 -2.22 -21.50 9.10
CA PRO A 144 -1.64 -22.81 9.32
C PRO A 144 -2.37 -23.82 8.47
N LEU A 145 -1.66 -24.45 7.63
CA LEU A 145 -2.01 -25.77 7.13
C LEU A 145 -1.91 -26.70 8.33
N THR A 146 -3.00 -27.30 8.70
CA THR A 146 -3.16 -28.18 9.88
C THR A 146 -1.90 -28.90 10.34
N ARG A 147 -1.65 -28.94 11.66
CA ARG A 147 -0.58 -29.63 12.40
C ARG A 147 -0.45 -31.14 12.14
N ARG A 148 -0.64 -31.65 10.94
CA ARG A 148 -0.31 -33.01 10.56
C ARG A 148 1.06 -33.15 9.89
N TYR A 149 1.81 -32.08 9.82
CA TYR A 149 3.22 -32.17 9.48
C TYR A 149 4.04 -32.16 10.76
N GLU A 150 4.30 -33.35 11.32
CA GLU A 150 5.53 -33.59 12.04
C GLU A 150 6.64 -32.92 11.25
N LYS A 151 7.54 -32.18 11.94
CA LYS A 151 8.71 -31.51 11.36
C LYS A 151 9.25 -32.32 10.18
N ALA A 152 8.79 -32.03 8.98
CA ALA A 152 9.38 -32.59 7.78
C ALA A 152 10.76 -31.98 7.70
N VAL A 153 11.73 -32.75 8.10
CA VAL A 153 13.13 -32.48 7.80
C VAL A 153 13.19 -32.34 6.29
N VAL A 154 13.58 -31.16 5.85
CA VAL A 154 13.72 -30.81 4.41
C VAL A 154 14.85 -31.67 3.84
N THR A 155 14.55 -32.90 3.50
CA THR A 155 15.43 -33.78 2.73
C THR A 155 14.59 -34.32 1.58
N GLY A 156 14.58 -33.60 0.45
CA GLY A 156 14.01 -34.14 -0.78
C GLY A 156 12.75 -33.42 -1.30
N THR A 157 12.57 -33.53 -2.57
CA THR A 157 11.71 -32.78 -3.49
C THR A 157 10.20 -33.10 -3.47
N ASN A 158 9.65 -33.68 -2.42
CA ASN A 158 8.23 -34.09 -2.35
C ASN A 158 7.48 -33.40 -1.22
N TYR A 159 7.08 -32.14 -1.44
CA TYR A 159 6.07 -31.46 -0.62
C TYR A 159 4.67 -31.66 -1.24
N SER A 160 3.76 -32.25 -0.48
CA SER A 160 2.33 -32.22 -0.81
C SER A 160 1.63 -31.24 0.14
N LEU A 161 1.15 -30.13 -0.40
CA LEU A 161 0.30 -29.21 0.34
C LEU A 161 -1.13 -29.82 0.46
N PRO A 162 -1.82 -29.68 1.60
CA PRO A 162 -3.18 -30.17 1.74
C PRO A 162 -4.12 -29.42 0.80
N TYR A 163 -5.06 -30.13 0.21
CA TYR A 163 -6.12 -29.56 -0.60
C TYR A 163 -7.29 -29.14 0.31
N ILE A 164 -7.69 -27.90 0.23
CA ILE A 164 -8.81 -27.36 0.97
C ILE A 164 -10.03 -27.35 0.04
N THR A 165 -11.03 -28.15 0.37
CA THR A 165 -12.33 -28.16 -0.32
C THR A 165 -13.30 -27.26 0.42
N GLY A 166 -13.85 -26.26 -0.28
CA GLY A 166 -14.86 -25.35 0.28
C GLY A 166 -15.23 -24.25 -0.71
N ASP A 167 -16.27 -23.47 -0.40
CA ASP A 167 -16.68 -22.28 -1.16
C ASP A 167 -15.68 -21.13 -0.96
N LEU A 168 -14.41 -21.35 -1.29
CA LEU A 168 -13.36 -20.34 -1.25
C LEU A 168 -13.40 -19.50 -2.52
N ASP A 169 -13.77 -18.25 -2.38
CA ASP A 169 -13.65 -17.27 -3.45
C ASP A 169 -12.28 -16.55 -3.34
N VAL A 170 -11.21 -17.33 -3.40
CA VAL A 170 -9.83 -16.86 -3.22
C VAL A 170 -9.34 -16.02 -4.40
N ASN A 171 -9.98 -16.17 -5.56
CA ASN A 171 -9.65 -15.41 -6.78
C ASN A 171 -10.50 -14.13 -6.94
N ARG A 172 -11.15 -13.67 -5.88
CA ARG A 172 -11.99 -12.47 -5.92
C ARG A 172 -11.28 -11.21 -6.40
N PRO A 173 -9.99 -10.96 -6.10
CA PRO A 173 -9.23 -9.86 -6.70
C PRO A 173 -9.20 -9.90 -8.23
N HIS A 174 -9.19 -11.09 -8.84
CA HIS A 174 -9.25 -11.25 -10.29
C HIS A 174 -10.61 -10.85 -10.86
N GLU A 175 -11.70 -11.13 -10.15
CA GLU A 175 -13.04 -10.70 -10.58
C GLU A 175 -13.22 -9.19 -10.46
N MET A 176 -12.72 -8.58 -9.38
CA MET A 176 -12.78 -7.13 -9.16
C MET A 176 -12.14 -6.35 -10.32
N THR A 177 -11.08 -6.91 -10.90
CA THR A 177 -10.22 -6.27 -11.90
C THR A 177 -10.39 -6.82 -13.32
N GLY A 178 -11.22 -7.87 -13.51
CA GLY A 178 -11.42 -8.51 -14.81
C GLY A 178 -10.24 -9.39 -15.28
N VAL A 179 -9.28 -9.72 -14.40
CA VAL A 179 -8.20 -10.67 -14.68
C VAL A 179 -8.77 -12.05 -15.03
N ASN A 180 -9.82 -12.49 -14.33
CA ASN A 180 -10.51 -13.75 -14.63
C ASN A 180 -11.04 -13.80 -16.08
N LYS A 181 -11.52 -12.68 -16.62
CA LYS A 181 -11.97 -12.60 -18.02
C LYS A 181 -10.80 -12.70 -19.00
N ALA A 182 -9.66 -12.06 -18.68
CA ALA A 182 -8.44 -12.18 -19.46
C ALA A 182 -7.95 -13.64 -19.46
N HIS A 183 -7.92 -14.31 -18.31
CA HIS A 183 -7.58 -15.73 -18.21
C HIS A 183 -8.52 -16.63 -18.98
N GLY A 184 -9.84 -16.34 -18.95
CA GLY A 184 -10.85 -17.05 -19.76
C GLY A 184 -10.65 -16.89 -21.27
N ALA A 185 -10.06 -15.78 -21.71
CA ALA A 185 -9.63 -15.54 -23.09
C ALA A 185 -8.25 -16.12 -23.42
N GLY A 186 -7.60 -16.84 -22.49
CA GLY A 186 -6.28 -17.45 -22.71
C GLY A 186 -5.11 -16.48 -22.52
N ILE A 187 -5.36 -15.26 -22.02
CA ILE A 187 -4.34 -14.22 -21.80
C ILE A 187 -3.75 -14.42 -20.44
N ARG A 188 -2.48 -14.87 -20.36
CA ARG A 188 -1.81 -15.31 -19.13
C ARG A 188 -0.40 -14.74 -18.94
N GLY A 189 0.00 -13.76 -19.75
CA GLY A 189 1.30 -13.06 -19.64
C GLY A 189 2.48 -13.80 -20.26
N ARG A 190 2.24 -14.76 -21.16
CA ARG A 190 3.28 -15.53 -21.84
C ARG A 190 4.26 -14.63 -22.57
N GLY A 191 5.57 -14.93 -22.44
CA GLY A 191 6.66 -14.24 -23.13
C GLY A 191 7.10 -12.94 -22.44
N VAL A 192 6.47 -12.55 -21.33
CA VAL A 192 6.87 -11.38 -20.54
C VAL A 192 7.76 -11.80 -19.37
N LYS A 193 8.91 -11.13 -19.22
CA LYS A 193 9.83 -11.29 -18.09
C LYS A 193 9.56 -10.22 -17.03
N ILE A 194 9.26 -10.62 -15.81
CA ILE A 194 9.02 -9.72 -14.68
C ILE A 194 10.12 -9.91 -13.65
N ALA A 195 10.89 -8.86 -13.40
CA ALA A 195 11.86 -8.79 -12.32
C ALA A 195 11.18 -8.28 -11.04
N ILE A 196 11.48 -8.91 -9.94
CA ILE A 196 10.97 -8.57 -8.60
C ILE A 196 12.19 -8.20 -7.75
N LEU A 197 12.21 -6.97 -7.24
CA LEU A 197 13.20 -6.54 -6.26
C LEU A 197 12.53 -6.63 -4.89
N ASP A 198 13.01 -7.52 -4.01
CA ASP A 198 12.33 -7.80 -2.74
C ASP A 198 13.24 -8.55 -1.73
N THR A 199 12.66 -9.23 -0.76
CA THR A 199 13.34 -9.99 0.31
C THR A 199 13.87 -11.36 -0.12
N GLY A 200 13.84 -11.70 -1.42
CA GLY A 200 14.13 -13.04 -1.92
C GLY A 200 12.86 -13.89 -2.06
N VAL A 201 12.98 -15.15 -2.42
CA VAL A 201 11.86 -16.04 -2.69
C VAL A 201 12.15 -17.49 -2.25
N ASP A 202 11.18 -18.14 -1.60
CA ASP A 202 11.21 -19.59 -1.44
C ASP A 202 10.65 -20.26 -2.71
N TYR A 203 11.45 -20.30 -3.76
CA TYR A 203 11.10 -20.90 -5.05
C TYR A 203 10.83 -22.39 -4.99
N ARG A 204 11.17 -23.06 -3.87
CA ARG A 204 10.88 -24.49 -3.65
C ARG A 204 9.38 -24.73 -3.43
N HIS A 205 8.61 -23.64 -3.20
CA HIS A 205 7.17 -23.71 -3.10
C HIS A 205 6.56 -24.30 -4.38
N PRO A 206 5.73 -25.39 -4.29
CA PRO A 206 5.19 -26.07 -5.47
C PRO A 206 4.45 -25.15 -6.42
N SER A 207 3.69 -24.18 -5.89
CA SER A 207 2.93 -23.20 -6.69
C SER A 207 3.82 -22.17 -7.40
N LEU A 208 5.11 -22.10 -7.05
CA LEU A 208 6.15 -21.32 -7.72
C LEU A 208 7.08 -22.18 -8.59
N GLY A 209 6.69 -23.45 -8.84
CA GLY A 209 7.41 -24.35 -9.75
C GLY A 209 8.49 -25.22 -9.12
N GLY A 210 8.84 -25.02 -7.83
CA GLY A 210 9.73 -25.90 -7.06
C GLY A 210 11.22 -25.80 -7.40
N CYS A 211 11.65 -24.87 -8.27
CA CYS A 211 13.02 -24.74 -8.71
C CYS A 211 13.41 -23.31 -9.10
N PHE A 212 14.72 -23.04 -9.21
CA PHE A 212 15.31 -21.80 -9.69
C PHE A 212 16.20 -22.03 -10.91
N GLY A 213 16.23 -21.05 -11.81
CA GLY A 213 17.09 -21.05 -13.00
C GLY A 213 16.34 -21.37 -14.29
N SER A 214 17.09 -21.57 -15.36
CA SER A 214 16.52 -21.77 -16.70
C SER A 214 15.50 -22.92 -16.74
N GLY A 215 14.30 -22.65 -17.25
CA GLY A 215 13.20 -23.60 -17.32
C GLY A 215 12.27 -23.61 -16.08
N CYS A 216 12.66 -22.97 -15.00
CA CYS A 216 11.84 -22.81 -13.80
C CYS A 216 10.95 -21.55 -13.90
N LYS A 217 9.92 -21.47 -13.05
CA LYS A 217 9.06 -20.27 -12.93
C LYS A 217 9.89 -19.07 -12.48
N ILE A 218 10.72 -19.24 -11.45
CA ILE A 218 11.73 -18.26 -11.04
C ILE A 218 13.00 -18.56 -11.83
N SER A 219 13.15 -17.90 -12.98
CA SER A 219 14.11 -18.30 -14.01
C SER A 219 15.44 -17.57 -13.97
N PHE A 220 15.49 -16.39 -13.36
CA PHE A 220 16.66 -15.52 -13.30
C PHE A 220 16.64 -14.73 -11.98
N GLY A 221 17.74 -14.10 -11.63
CA GLY A 221 17.83 -13.30 -10.42
C GLY A 221 19.18 -13.38 -9.74
N HIS A 222 19.27 -12.75 -8.56
CA HIS A 222 20.50 -12.65 -7.78
C HIS A 222 20.18 -12.27 -6.34
N ASP A 223 20.99 -12.72 -5.38
CA ASP A 223 20.99 -12.22 -4.01
C ASP A 223 22.13 -11.21 -3.84
N PHE A 224 21.80 -9.94 -3.61
CA PHE A 224 22.79 -8.87 -3.41
C PHE A 224 23.21 -8.72 -1.95
N VAL A 225 22.58 -9.42 -1.00
CA VAL A 225 22.73 -9.07 0.41
C VAL A 225 23.00 -10.25 1.34
N GLY A 226 22.38 -11.43 1.09
CA GLY A 226 22.43 -12.57 2.00
C GLY A 226 21.54 -12.41 3.24
N ASP A 227 21.38 -13.50 4.00
CA ASP A 227 20.45 -13.58 5.14
C ASP A 227 20.78 -12.61 6.27
N SER A 228 22.07 -12.43 6.56
CA SER A 228 22.56 -11.68 7.72
C SER A 228 22.64 -10.18 7.50
N TYR A 229 22.50 -9.70 6.27
CA TYR A 229 22.63 -8.27 5.95
C TYR A 229 21.71 -7.40 6.78
N ASP A 230 22.30 -6.43 7.44
CA ASP A 230 21.59 -5.41 8.22
C ASP A 230 22.41 -4.11 8.23
N PRO A 231 22.05 -3.11 7.41
CA PRO A 231 22.77 -1.85 7.34
C PRO A 231 22.64 -1.03 8.63
N ASP A 232 21.55 -1.20 9.39
CA ASP A 232 21.33 -0.52 10.66
C ASP A 232 22.29 -1.04 11.77
N MET A 233 22.64 -2.32 11.67
CA MET A 233 23.61 -2.98 12.56
C MET A 233 25.05 -2.96 12.02
N GLY A 234 25.27 -2.40 10.84
CA GLY A 234 26.56 -2.40 10.18
C GLY A 234 27.03 -3.77 9.69
N ILE A 235 26.11 -4.72 9.48
CA ILE A 235 26.41 -6.05 8.96
C ILE A 235 26.45 -5.96 7.43
N PRO A 236 27.61 -6.29 6.80
CA PRO A 236 27.79 -6.12 5.36
C PRO A 236 26.99 -7.11 4.54
N ALA A 237 26.71 -6.75 3.30
CA ALA A 237 26.09 -7.61 2.30
C ALA A 237 27.06 -8.71 1.85
N VAL A 238 26.50 -9.90 1.59
CA VAL A 238 27.22 -11.06 1.02
C VAL A 238 26.43 -11.56 -0.19
N GLU A 239 26.90 -11.28 -1.38
CA GLU A 239 26.21 -11.63 -2.61
C GLU A 239 26.28 -13.13 -2.93
N SER A 240 25.21 -13.63 -3.55
CA SER A 240 25.16 -14.97 -4.13
C SER A 240 24.31 -15.01 -5.41
N ALA A 241 24.50 -16.04 -6.21
CA ALA A 241 23.69 -16.24 -7.41
C ALA A 241 22.28 -16.79 -7.11
N ASP A 242 22.02 -17.22 -5.87
CA ASP A 242 20.78 -17.88 -5.46
C ASP A 242 19.92 -16.94 -4.61
N PRO A 243 18.75 -16.47 -5.09
CA PRO A 243 17.88 -15.57 -4.38
C PRO A 243 16.96 -16.27 -3.36
N LEU A 244 17.30 -17.48 -2.92
CA LEU A 244 16.52 -18.22 -1.93
C LEU A 244 16.44 -17.45 -0.62
N ALA A 245 15.22 -17.27 -0.11
CA ALA A 245 14.98 -16.74 1.23
C ALA A 245 13.91 -17.58 1.95
N THR A 246 14.27 -18.08 3.12
CA THR A 246 13.41 -18.97 3.91
C THR A 246 13.09 -18.43 5.29
N CYS A 247 13.71 -17.35 5.69
CA CYS A 247 13.44 -16.68 6.95
C CYS A 247 12.03 -16.07 6.96
N ILE A 248 11.42 -15.97 8.14
CA ILE A 248 10.04 -15.49 8.28
C ILE A 248 9.88 -14.06 7.75
N ASN A 249 10.83 -13.20 8.05
CA ASN A 249 10.84 -11.82 7.55
C ASN A 249 11.21 -11.74 6.05
N GLY A 250 11.79 -12.78 5.48
CA GLY A 250 12.08 -12.94 4.05
C GLY A 250 10.89 -13.44 3.22
N GLY A 251 9.74 -13.67 3.81
CA GLY A 251 8.57 -14.22 3.12
C GLY A 251 7.87 -13.25 2.18
N HIS A 252 8.09 -11.94 2.33
CA HIS A 252 7.41 -10.91 1.55
C HIS A 252 7.62 -11.10 0.03
N GLY A 253 8.84 -11.32 -0.43
CA GLY A 253 9.12 -11.57 -1.84
C GLY A 253 8.52 -12.89 -2.37
N THR A 254 8.38 -13.91 -1.52
CA THR A 254 7.64 -15.15 -1.87
C THR A 254 6.17 -14.83 -2.11
N HIS A 255 5.56 -13.98 -1.28
CA HIS A 255 4.17 -13.57 -1.42
C HIS A 255 3.95 -12.73 -2.69
N VAL A 256 4.80 -11.75 -2.92
CA VAL A 256 4.79 -10.90 -4.12
C VAL A 256 4.94 -11.74 -5.39
N SER A 257 5.86 -12.72 -5.38
CA SER A 257 6.05 -13.66 -6.51
C SER A 257 4.80 -14.49 -6.76
N GLY A 258 4.12 -14.91 -5.69
CA GLY A 258 2.85 -15.64 -5.78
C GLY A 258 1.73 -14.83 -6.43
N ILE A 259 1.54 -13.58 -6.01
CA ILE A 259 0.53 -12.68 -6.61
C ILE A 259 0.73 -12.57 -8.13
N ILE A 260 1.98 -12.46 -8.57
CA ILE A 260 2.26 -12.36 -10.01
C ILE A 260 2.00 -13.69 -10.71
N GLY A 261 2.54 -14.81 -10.20
CA GLY A 261 2.70 -15.96 -11.06
C GLY A 261 2.49 -17.35 -10.46
N MET A 262 1.94 -17.47 -9.23
CA MET A 262 1.67 -18.78 -8.64
C MET A 262 0.66 -19.58 -9.46
N VAL A 263 0.79 -20.89 -9.41
CA VAL A 263 -0.16 -21.86 -9.98
C VAL A 263 -0.30 -23.01 -9.02
N ASP A 264 -1.39 -23.06 -8.27
CA ASP A 264 -1.69 -24.20 -7.42
C ASP A 264 -2.00 -25.42 -8.29
N GLN A 265 -1.39 -26.54 -7.95
CA GLN A 265 -1.65 -27.80 -8.63
C GLN A 265 -3.00 -28.38 -8.19
N PRO A 266 -3.72 -29.07 -9.07
CA PRO A 266 -4.96 -29.75 -8.70
C PRO A 266 -4.77 -30.68 -7.51
N GLY A 267 -5.59 -30.49 -6.46
CA GLY A 267 -5.50 -31.28 -5.24
C GLY A 267 -4.48 -30.76 -4.23
N THR A 268 -3.89 -29.60 -4.44
CA THR A 268 -2.97 -28.96 -3.49
C THR A 268 -3.30 -27.47 -3.29
N GLY A 269 -2.96 -26.91 -2.13
CA GLY A 269 -3.16 -25.49 -1.82
C GLY A 269 -4.63 -25.06 -1.78
N TYR A 270 -4.89 -23.85 -2.19
CA TYR A 270 -6.19 -23.17 -2.16
C TYR A 270 -6.84 -23.02 -3.54
N GLY A 271 -6.24 -23.57 -4.59
CA GLY A 271 -6.67 -23.34 -5.98
C GLY A 271 -6.33 -21.94 -6.50
N LEU A 272 -5.30 -21.33 -5.94
CA LEU A 272 -4.86 -19.98 -6.30
C LEU A 272 -4.18 -19.95 -7.66
N LEU A 273 -4.41 -18.85 -8.36
CA LEU A 273 -3.76 -18.53 -9.62
C LEU A 273 -3.24 -17.10 -9.55
N GLY A 274 -1.98 -16.90 -9.93
CA GLY A 274 -1.39 -15.56 -10.04
C GLY A 274 -1.98 -14.77 -11.19
N VAL A 275 -1.74 -13.46 -11.20
CA VAL A 275 -2.27 -12.54 -12.23
C VAL A 275 -1.72 -12.89 -13.63
N ALA A 276 -0.43 -13.18 -13.73
CA ALA A 276 0.26 -13.55 -14.97
C ALA A 276 0.95 -14.92 -14.83
N PRO A 277 0.16 -16.03 -14.78
CA PRO A 277 0.68 -17.35 -14.43
C PRO A 277 1.64 -17.93 -15.48
N GLU A 278 1.67 -17.38 -16.70
CA GLU A 278 2.58 -17.81 -17.77
C GLU A 278 3.76 -16.83 -17.99
N ALA A 279 3.86 -15.77 -17.20
CA ALA A 279 5.03 -14.90 -17.20
C ALA A 279 6.25 -15.62 -16.60
N THR A 280 7.45 -15.23 -17.05
CA THR A 280 8.72 -15.67 -16.48
C THR A 280 9.11 -14.70 -15.38
N LEU A 281 9.41 -15.19 -14.18
CA LEU A 281 9.77 -14.36 -13.05
C LEU A 281 11.28 -14.38 -12.77
N GLY A 282 11.79 -13.26 -12.30
CA GLY A 282 13.13 -13.14 -11.74
C GLY A 282 13.05 -12.52 -10.36
N MET A 283 13.95 -12.93 -9.45
CA MET A 283 14.03 -12.39 -8.10
C MET A 283 15.40 -11.79 -7.84
N TYR A 284 15.40 -10.53 -7.41
CA TYR A 284 16.58 -9.82 -6.96
C TYR A 284 16.42 -9.51 -5.48
N ARG A 285 17.13 -10.26 -4.66
CA ARG A 285 17.08 -10.08 -3.22
C ARG A 285 17.91 -8.88 -2.82
N ILE A 286 17.27 -7.89 -2.19
CA ILE A 286 17.87 -6.64 -1.75
C ILE A 286 17.69 -6.40 -0.25
N PHE A 287 16.97 -7.26 0.46
CA PHE A 287 16.79 -7.22 1.90
C PHE A 287 17.26 -8.50 2.57
N GLY A 288 18.00 -8.36 3.66
CA GLY A 288 18.31 -9.46 4.55
C GLY A 288 17.11 -9.94 5.36
N CYS A 289 17.34 -10.85 6.30
CA CYS A 289 16.25 -11.36 7.16
C CYS A 289 15.83 -10.40 8.27
N GLY A 290 16.60 -9.39 8.60
CA GLY A 290 16.37 -8.50 9.73
C GLY A 290 16.47 -7.01 9.46
N GLY A 291 17.09 -6.62 8.35
CA GLY A 291 17.47 -5.24 8.10
C GLY A 291 16.83 -4.59 6.88
N GLY A 292 17.08 -3.29 6.73
CA GLY A 292 16.74 -2.50 5.56
C GLY A 292 17.65 -2.78 4.35
N SER A 293 17.63 -1.87 3.36
CA SER A 293 18.50 -1.91 2.19
C SER A 293 18.98 -0.50 1.86
N ASP A 294 20.22 -0.37 1.43
CA ASP A 294 20.77 0.91 0.98
C ASP A 294 20.39 1.22 -0.47
N ASP A 295 20.17 2.50 -0.80
CA ASP A 295 19.80 2.94 -2.16
C ASP A 295 20.74 2.43 -3.24
N ASP A 296 22.05 2.31 -2.98
CA ASP A 296 23.02 1.83 -3.96
C ASP A 296 22.84 0.34 -4.30
N ILE A 297 22.43 -0.49 -3.34
CA ILE A 297 22.06 -1.90 -3.59
C ILE A 297 20.81 -1.98 -4.46
N VAL A 298 19.81 -1.17 -4.17
CA VAL A 298 18.57 -1.10 -4.97
C VAL A 298 18.88 -0.68 -6.41
N MET A 299 19.74 0.33 -6.59
CA MET A 299 20.17 0.79 -7.92
C MET A 299 20.91 -0.31 -8.68
N LYS A 300 21.81 -1.03 -8.01
CA LYS A 300 22.54 -2.18 -8.59
C LYS A 300 21.57 -3.27 -9.07
N ALA A 301 20.56 -3.59 -8.28
CA ALA A 301 19.52 -4.54 -8.63
C ALA A 301 18.66 -4.09 -9.83
N LEU A 302 18.28 -2.80 -9.91
CA LEU A 302 17.57 -2.23 -11.06
C LEU A 302 18.37 -2.38 -12.36
N LEU A 303 19.68 -2.05 -12.33
CA LEU A 303 20.55 -2.18 -13.47
C LEU A 303 20.74 -3.64 -13.90
N ARG A 304 20.88 -4.55 -12.93
CA ARG A 304 21.00 -5.98 -13.20
C ARG A 304 19.71 -6.55 -13.80
N ALA A 305 18.54 -6.17 -13.30
CA ALA A 305 17.24 -6.59 -13.84
C ALA A 305 17.09 -6.18 -15.32
N ALA A 306 17.51 -4.97 -15.66
CA ALA A 306 17.51 -4.49 -17.04
C ALA A 306 18.47 -5.29 -17.92
N THR A 307 19.68 -5.56 -17.46
CA THR A 307 20.71 -6.34 -18.18
C THR A 307 20.25 -7.79 -18.41
N ASP A 308 19.54 -8.40 -17.45
CA ASP A 308 18.96 -9.74 -17.58
C ASP A 308 17.71 -9.77 -18.49
N GLY A 309 17.32 -8.61 -19.03
CA GLY A 309 16.26 -8.46 -20.05
C GLY A 309 14.86 -8.47 -19.51
N ALA A 310 14.63 -7.91 -18.31
CA ALA A 310 13.30 -7.72 -17.78
C ALA A 310 12.47 -6.76 -18.67
N ASN A 311 11.20 -7.10 -18.88
CA ASN A 311 10.22 -6.20 -19.51
C ASN A 311 9.51 -5.33 -18.48
N VAL A 312 9.44 -5.82 -17.25
CA VAL A 312 8.75 -5.21 -16.13
C VAL A 312 9.60 -5.36 -14.87
N ILE A 313 9.66 -4.31 -14.05
CA ILE A 313 10.28 -4.33 -12.72
C ILE A 313 9.23 -3.97 -11.68
N SER A 314 9.06 -4.83 -10.68
CA SER A 314 8.13 -4.67 -9.55
C SER A 314 8.89 -4.39 -8.26
N MET A 315 8.54 -3.30 -7.56
CA MET A 315 9.20 -2.80 -6.37
C MET A 315 8.17 -2.58 -5.25
N SER A 316 8.00 -3.58 -4.39
CA SER A 316 7.02 -3.55 -3.31
C SER A 316 7.59 -2.99 -2.01
N PHE A 317 8.32 -1.90 -2.07
CA PHE A 317 8.98 -1.24 -0.95
C PHE A 317 9.08 0.27 -1.18
N GLY A 318 9.48 1.00 -0.15
CA GLY A 318 9.77 2.43 -0.26
C GLY A 318 9.96 3.09 1.10
N HIS A 319 10.58 4.26 1.09
CA HIS A 319 10.60 5.16 2.24
C HIS A 319 9.73 6.38 2.00
N ILE A 320 8.94 6.74 3.00
CA ILE A 320 8.00 7.88 2.97
C ILE A 320 8.74 9.23 3.02
N TRP A 321 8.04 10.31 2.64
CA TRP A 321 8.55 11.69 2.68
C TRP A 321 9.78 11.94 1.80
N ALA A 322 9.71 11.48 0.57
CA ALA A 322 10.76 11.70 -0.40
C ALA A 322 10.46 12.92 -1.27
N ASP A 323 11.49 13.72 -1.52
CA ASP A 323 11.48 14.81 -2.49
C ASP A 323 12.02 14.31 -3.83
N GLU A 324 11.31 14.58 -4.92
CA GLU A 324 11.74 14.21 -6.27
C GLU A 324 13.13 14.77 -6.63
N ALA A 325 13.46 15.99 -6.17
CA ALA A 325 14.76 16.62 -6.44
C ALA A 325 15.93 15.89 -5.76
N SER A 326 15.67 15.21 -4.63
CA SER A 326 16.67 14.43 -3.89
C SER A 326 16.59 12.92 -4.17
N ASN A 327 15.92 12.53 -5.24
CA ASN A 327 15.63 11.13 -5.57
C ASN A 327 16.65 10.56 -6.59
N PRO A 328 17.57 9.67 -6.18
CA PRO A 328 18.58 9.10 -7.09
C PRO A 328 18.00 8.16 -8.15
N TYR A 329 16.75 7.69 -7.95
CA TYR A 329 16.07 6.77 -8.88
C TYR A 329 15.53 7.47 -10.12
N GLN A 330 15.35 8.80 -10.12
CA GLN A 330 14.76 9.53 -11.24
C GLN A 330 15.55 9.35 -12.56
N PRO A 331 16.88 9.52 -12.63
CA PRO A 331 17.63 9.32 -13.88
C PRO A 331 17.63 7.86 -14.36
N ILE A 332 17.67 6.89 -13.43
CA ILE A 332 17.61 5.46 -13.79
C ILE A 332 16.22 5.11 -14.34
N SER A 333 15.17 5.49 -13.63
CA SER A 333 13.79 5.17 -14.04
C SER A 333 13.46 5.75 -15.41
N LYS A 334 13.89 6.98 -15.67
CA LYS A 334 13.74 7.62 -16.97
C LYS A 334 14.41 6.80 -18.08
N SER A 335 15.67 6.45 -17.87
CA SER A 335 16.42 5.65 -18.87
C SER A 335 15.81 4.27 -19.11
N LEU A 336 15.34 3.59 -18.06
CA LEU A 336 14.69 2.28 -18.18
C LEU A 336 13.35 2.39 -18.93
N TYR A 337 12.55 3.40 -18.61
CA TYR A 337 11.29 3.69 -19.28
C TYR A 337 11.50 3.97 -20.79
N GLU A 338 12.50 4.80 -21.13
CA GLU A 338 12.87 5.10 -22.52
C GLU A 338 13.35 3.86 -23.28
N GLN A 339 13.92 2.86 -22.60
CA GLN A 339 14.31 1.57 -23.18
C GLN A 339 13.15 0.55 -23.23
N GLY A 340 11.95 0.93 -22.83
CA GLY A 340 10.76 0.08 -22.92
C GLY A 340 10.55 -0.86 -21.73
N ILE A 341 11.21 -0.62 -20.60
CA ILE A 341 11.04 -1.37 -19.36
C ILE A 341 9.99 -0.64 -18.49
N ALA A 342 8.93 -1.35 -18.15
CA ALA A 342 7.89 -0.83 -17.27
C ALA A 342 8.28 -0.95 -15.79
N LEU A 343 8.06 0.10 -15.02
CA LEU A 343 8.45 0.19 -13.62
C LEU A 343 7.21 0.41 -12.73
N PHE A 344 7.00 -0.46 -11.76
CA PHE A 344 5.92 -0.36 -10.80
C PHE A 344 6.49 -0.31 -9.39
N ALA A 345 5.99 0.65 -8.58
CA ALA A 345 6.37 0.72 -7.17
C ALA A 345 5.15 1.00 -6.27
N SER A 346 5.23 0.52 -5.05
CA SER A 346 4.19 0.75 -4.05
C SER A 346 4.11 2.24 -3.68
N ALA A 347 2.90 2.80 -3.69
CA ALA A 347 2.68 4.19 -3.29
C ALA A 347 3.05 4.44 -1.82
N GLY A 348 3.08 3.39 -1.00
CA GLY A 348 3.38 3.43 0.43
C GLY A 348 2.15 3.20 1.30
N ASN A 349 2.40 2.90 2.57
CA ASN A 349 1.37 2.59 3.57
C ASN A 349 1.25 3.70 4.63
N ALA A 350 1.40 4.96 4.20
CA ALA A 350 1.42 6.14 5.05
C ALA A 350 0.11 6.95 5.02
N GLY A 351 -1.03 6.31 4.71
CA GLY A 351 -2.33 6.99 4.56
C GLY A 351 -2.76 7.77 5.80
N SER A 352 -2.42 7.30 7.00
CA SER A 352 -2.70 8.00 8.26
C SER A 352 -1.92 9.30 8.47
N PHE A 353 -0.86 9.54 7.68
CA PHE A 353 -0.04 10.75 7.81
C PHE A 353 -0.49 11.91 6.91
N GLY A 354 -1.60 11.78 6.21
CA GLY A 354 -2.15 12.83 5.35
C GLY A 354 -1.62 12.82 3.92
N ILE A 355 -1.81 13.96 3.23
CA ILE A 355 -1.34 14.15 1.86
C ILE A 355 0.18 14.36 1.80
N PHE A 356 0.77 14.29 0.60
CA PHE A 356 2.22 14.29 0.33
C PHE A 356 2.96 13.08 0.91
N GLY A 357 2.26 11.91 1.01
CA GLY A 357 2.77 10.68 1.59
C GLY A 357 3.30 9.60 0.63
N PRO A 358 3.40 9.80 -0.71
CA PRO A 358 3.96 8.76 -1.57
C PRO A 358 5.42 8.48 -1.26
N SER A 359 5.79 7.22 -1.40
CA SER A 359 7.13 6.74 -1.07
C SER A 359 8.10 6.83 -2.26
N SER A 360 9.41 7.00 -2.01
CA SER A 360 10.45 6.73 -3.00
C SER A 360 10.71 5.22 -3.06
N PRO A 361 10.87 4.60 -4.26
CA PRO A 361 11.07 5.24 -5.57
C PRO A 361 9.80 5.61 -6.34
N ALA A 362 8.59 5.32 -5.83
CA ALA A 362 7.31 5.56 -6.52
C ALA A 362 7.03 7.03 -6.89
N ILE A 363 7.65 7.99 -6.19
CA ILE A 363 7.55 9.43 -6.52
C ILE A 363 8.16 9.77 -7.88
N SER A 364 9.11 8.98 -8.41
CA SER A 364 9.72 9.23 -9.73
C SER A 364 8.65 9.33 -10.81
N THR A 365 8.83 10.25 -11.77
CA THR A 365 7.82 10.52 -12.81
C THR A 365 7.58 9.33 -13.72
N ASP A 366 8.62 8.54 -13.99
CA ASP A 366 8.60 7.41 -14.93
C ASP A 366 8.29 6.07 -14.24
N ILE A 367 8.11 6.06 -12.92
CA ILE A 367 7.67 4.92 -12.14
C ILE A 367 6.15 5.01 -11.90
N PHE A 368 5.45 3.95 -12.22
CA PHE A 368 4.02 3.83 -11.97
C PHE A 368 3.78 3.48 -10.50
N ALA A 369 3.32 4.46 -9.72
CA ALA A 369 2.96 4.27 -8.32
C ALA A 369 1.59 3.60 -8.19
N VAL A 370 1.50 2.59 -7.34
CA VAL A 370 0.32 1.75 -7.19
C VAL A 370 -0.31 1.94 -5.81
N GLY A 371 -1.58 2.36 -5.79
CA GLY A 371 -2.40 2.44 -4.58
C GLY A 371 -3.07 1.09 -4.24
N SER A 372 -3.59 0.97 -3.02
CA SER A 372 -4.23 -0.24 -2.53
C SER A 372 -5.73 -0.09 -2.40
N VAL A 373 -6.46 -1.10 -2.87
CA VAL A 373 -7.91 -1.30 -2.67
C VAL A 373 -8.10 -2.59 -1.88
N ASP A 374 -9.01 -2.57 -0.92
CA ASP A 374 -9.31 -3.77 -0.15
C ASP A 374 -10.07 -4.79 -0.98
N ASN A 375 -9.66 -6.05 -0.87
CA ASN A 375 -10.39 -7.17 -1.43
C ASN A 375 -11.81 -7.15 -0.86
N ASN A 376 -12.81 -7.25 -1.75
CA ASN A 376 -14.21 -7.22 -1.33
C ASN A 376 -14.66 -8.52 -0.62
N LYS A 377 -13.79 -9.51 -0.52
CA LYS A 377 -13.97 -10.67 0.35
C LYS A 377 -12.71 -10.96 1.16
N TYR A 378 -12.91 -11.27 2.42
CA TYR A 378 -11.86 -11.88 3.24
C TYR A 378 -11.75 -13.37 2.85
N PRO A 379 -10.56 -13.83 2.44
CA PRO A 379 -10.47 -15.12 1.75
C PRO A 379 -10.79 -16.34 2.64
N VAL A 380 -10.54 -16.28 3.95
CA VAL A 380 -10.70 -17.44 4.85
C VAL A 380 -11.38 -17.03 6.15
N THR A 381 -12.39 -17.80 6.60
CA THR A 381 -12.94 -17.74 7.96
C THR A 381 -12.75 -19.06 8.68
N TYR A 382 -12.72 -18.99 10.00
CA TYR A 382 -12.52 -20.12 10.90
C TYR A 382 -13.79 -20.43 11.68
N ALA A 383 -13.85 -21.63 12.27
CA ALA A 383 -14.92 -22.02 13.16
C ALA A 383 -14.40 -22.26 14.57
N LEU A 384 -15.23 -21.92 15.54
CA LEU A 384 -15.10 -22.38 16.92
C LEU A 384 -16.37 -23.12 17.32
N LYS A 385 -16.29 -23.93 18.37
CA LYS A 385 -17.48 -24.57 18.98
C LYS A 385 -17.73 -23.92 20.34
N ASP A 386 -18.98 -23.74 20.67
CA ASP A 386 -19.36 -23.37 22.03
C ASP A 386 -19.73 -24.56 22.91
N SER A 387 -19.94 -24.31 24.19
CA SER A 387 -20.32 -25.35 25.17
C SER A 387 -21.71 -25.96 24.94
N ASP A 388 -22.54 -25.32 24.11
CA ASP A 388 -23.85 -25.81 23.70
C ASP A 388 -23.76 -26.69 22.42
N GLY A 389 -22.53 -26.87 21.87
CA GLY A 389 -22.26 -27.65 20.66
C GLY A 389 -22.52 -26.92 19.35
N ARG A 390 -22.80 -25.60 19.41
CA ARG A 390 -23.02 -24.76 18.23
C ARG A 390 -21.68 -24.39 17.60
N SER A 391 -21.65 -24.29 16.29
CA SER A 391 -20.49 -23.83 15.55
C SER A 391 -20.65 -22.33 15.23
N LEU A 392 -19.67 -21.51 15.63
CA LEU A 392 -19.63 -20.09 15.40
C LEU A 392 -18.45 -19.76 14.48
N ARG A 393 -18.63 -18.77 13.61
CA ARG A 393 -17.59 -18.36 12.64
C ARG A 393 -16.85 -17.14 13.15
N TYR A 394 -15.56 -17.12 12.91
CA TYR A 394 -14.73 -15.98 13.23
C TYR A 394 -13.68 -15.71 12.14
N SER A 395 -13.23 -14.47 12.05
CA SER A 395 -12.05 -14.07 11.31
C SER A 395 -10.89 -13.84 12.28
N ALA A 396 -9.71 -14.22 11.89
CA ALA A 396 -8.47 -13.99 12.63
C ALA A 396 -7.28 -13.99 11.67
N ASN A 397 -6.14 -13.54 12.15
CA ASN A 397 -4.90 -13.63 11.39
C ASN A 397 -4.47 -15.07 11.15
N PHE A 398 -4.74 -15.95 12.13
CA PHE A 398 -4.50 -17.39 12.05
C PHE A 398 -5.48 -18.12 12.98
N PRO A 399 -5.77 -19.42 12.71
CA PRO A 399 -6.58 -20.21 13.62
C PRO A 399 -5.84 -20.39 14.94
N GLN A 400 -6.58 -20.31 16.01
CA GLN A 400 -6.05 -20.46 17.37
C GLN A 400 -6.49 -21.79 17.97
N ASP A 401 -5.67 -22.32 18.88
CA ASP A 401 -6.02 -23.48 19.70
C ASP A 401 -6.33 -23.00 21.11
N SER A 402 -7.45 -23.49 21.67
CA SER A 402 -7.75 -23.31 23.08
C SER A 402 -7.14 -24.44 23.92
N PRO A 403 -6.98 -24.26 25.24
CA PRO A 403 -6.71 -25.36 26.16
C PRO A 403 -7.74 -26.50 26.01
N PRO A 404 -7.39 -27.75 26.33
CA PRO A 404 -8.31 -28.89 26.18
C PRO A 404 -9.65 -28.74 26.92
N GLY A 405 -9.67 -27.93 27.99
CA GLY A 405 -10.89 -27.61 28.74
C GLY A 405 -11.75 -26.49 28.17
N GLY A 406 -11.35 -25.92 27.03
CA GLY A 406 -11.96 -24.72 26.43
C GLY A 406 -11.67 -23.45 27.21
N LEU A 407 -12.07 -22.32 26.62
CA LEU A 407 -11.92 -20.98 27.17
C LEU A 407 -13.26 -20.51 27.76
N ILE A 408 -13.23 -20.05 28.99
CA ILE A 408 -14.39 -19.40 29.60
C ILE A 408 -14.59 -18.06 28.88
N VAL A 409 -15.80 -17.75 28.44
CA VAL A 409 -16.11 -16.45 27.85
C VAL A 409 -16.42 -15.45 28.95
N GLN A 410 -15.77 -14.30 28.93
CA GLN A 410 -16.11 -13.14 29.74
C GLN A 410 -16.46 -11.98 28.84
N VAL A 411 -17.69 -11.50 28.90
CA VAL A 411 -18.14 -10.36 28.10
C VAL A 411 -17.93 -9.08 28.89
N MET A 412 -17.23 -8.12 28.30
CA MET A 412 -17.13 -6.76 28.82
C MET A 412 -18.43 -6.01 28.58
N SER A 413 -19.09 -5.59 29.66
CA SER A 413 -20.31 -4.78 29.59
C SER A 413 -19.95 -3.30 29.48
N TYR A 414 -20.13 -2.71 28.32
CA TYR A 414 -20.13 -1.26 28.15
C TYR A 414 -21.48 -0.71 28.62
N GLY A 415 -21.72 -0.78 29.92
CA GLY A 415 -23.08 -0.55 30.48
C GLY A 415 -23.42 0.88 30.78
N ARG A 416 -22.56 1.87 30.55
CA ARG A 416 -22.85 3.29 30.83
C ARG A 416 -22.21 4.23 29.81
N PRO A 417 -22.99 5.14 29.19
CA PRO A 417 -22.44 6.19 28.32
C PRO A 417 -21.48 7.16 29.04
N ASP A 418 -21.53 7.18 30.36
CA ASP A 418 -20.80 8.14 31.20
C ASP A 418 -19.32 7.78 31.41
N TYR A 419 -18.91 6.56 31.12
CA TYR A 419 -17.49 6.13 31.20
C TYR A 419 -16.59 6.81 30.17
N LEU A 420 -17.14 7.28 29.08
CA LEU A 420 -16.41 8.04 28.07
C LEU A 420 -15.91 9.41 28.54
N LEU A 421 -16.42 9.90 29.70
CA LEU A 421 -16.12 11.26 30.15
C LEU A 421 -15.31 11.34 31.46
N THR A 422 -15.18 10.28 32.26
CA THR A 422 -14.64 10.40 33.61
C THR A 422 -13.77 9.25 34.16
N GLY A 423 -13.75 8.09 33.50
CA GLY A 423 -12.99 6.93 33.96
C GLY A 423 -11.99 6.45 32.93
N SER A 424 -10.88 5.87 33.35
CA SER A 424 -9.96 5.27 32.43
C SER A 424 -10.59 4.00 31.86
N PHE A 425 -10.53 3.83 30.56
CA PHE A 425 -10.89 2.59 29.86
C PHE A 425 -10.16 1.36 30.47
N ILE A 426 -9.02 1.61 31.11
CA ILE A 426 -8.21 0.65 31.84
C ILE A 426 -8.96 0.06 33.04
N ASP A 427 -9.79 0.86 33.75
CA ASP A 427 -10.52 0.42 34.94
C ASP A 427 -11.48 -0.73 34.62
N LEU A 428 -12.05 -0.79 33.39
CA LEU A 428 -12.90 -1.89 32.96
C LEU A 428 -12.16 -3.22 32.84
N TYR A 429 -10.92 -3.19 32.35
CA TYR A 429 -10.08 -4.38 32.26
C TYR A 429 -9.61 -4.84 33.65
N GLU A 430 -9.27 -3.87 34.52
CA GLU A 430 -8.91 -4.16 35.90
C GLU A 430 -10.07 -4.78 36.67
N GLU A 431 -11.29 -4.23 36.56
CA GLU A 431 -12.50 -4.78 37.18
C GLU A 431 -12.80 -6.20 36.66
N ALA A 432 -12.70 -6.39 35.34
CA ALA A 432 -12.90 -7.70 34.72
C ALA A 432 -11.91 -8.73 35.28
N ALA A 433 -10.62 -8.39 35.40
CA ALA A 433 -9.60 -9.28 35.93
C ALA A 433 -9.76 -9.55 37.43
N GLN A 434 -10.17 -8.54 38.21
CA GLN A 434 -10.48 -8.69 39.63
C GLN A 434 -11.66 -9.62 39.86
N ASN A 435 -12.70 -9.54 39.05
CA ASN A 435 -13.87 -10.43 39.14
C ASN A 435 -13.47 -11.90 38.87
N LEU A 436 -12.55 -12.18 37.95
CA LEU A 436 -12.01 -13.51 37.71
C LEU A 436 -11.19 -14.01 38.89
N THR A 437 -10.33 -13.16 39.42
CA THR A 437 -9.50 -13.49 40.60
C THR A 437 -10.38 -13.85 41.80
N ALA A 438 -11.44 -13.07 42.05
CA ALA A 438 -12.40 -13.34 43.11
C ALA A 438 -13.17 -14.67 42.91
N ALA A 439 -13.36 -15.06 41.65
CA ALA A 439 -13.97 -16.33 41.30
C ALA A 439 -12.96 -17.52 41.26
N GLY A 440 -11.68 -17.28 41.53
CA GLY A 440 -10.62 -18.29 41.45
C GLY A 440 -10.31 -18.76 40.02
N ILE A 441 -10.59 -17.90 39.03
CA ILE A 441 -10.38 -18.21 37.60
C ILE A 441 -9.11 -17.47 37.13
N ASP A 442 -8.21 -18.22 36.51
CA ASP A 442 -7.02 -17.66 35.88
C ASP A 442 -7.39 -16.97 34.54
N PRO A 443 -7.09 -15.65 34.34
CA PRO A 443 -7.33 -14.95 33.09
C PRO A 443 -6.72 -15.62 31.85
N ALA A 444 -5.63 -16.36 31.99
CA ALA A 444 -5.02 -17.12 30.90
C ALA A 444 -5.90 -18.24 30.32
N ASN A 445 -6.95 -18.66 31.02
CA ASN A 445 -7.94 -19.65 30.58
C ASN A 445 -9.28 -19.01 30.18
N VAL A 446 -9.28 -17.69 30.00
CA VAL A 446 -10.47 -16.89 29.65
C VAL A 446 -10.24 -16.21 28.33
N ILE A 447 -11.27 -16.15 27.49
CA ILE A 447 -11.33 -15.27 26.36
C ILE A 447 -12.14 -14.04 26.73
N LEU A 448 -11.50 -12.87 26.71
CA LEU A 448 -12.18 -11.62 26.96
C LEU A 448 -12.90 -11.18 25.70
N ALA A 449 -14.22 -11.08 25.77
CA ALA A 449 -15.07 -10.68 24.65
C ALA A 449 -15.50 -9.21 24.81
N ALA A 450 -15.15 -8.35 23.86
CA ALA A 450 -15.51 -6.95 23.86
C ALA A 450 -16.28 -6.58 22.58
N LYS A 451 -17.22 -5.63 22.71
CA LYS A 451 -17.98 -5.11 21.59
C LYS A 451 -17.04 -4.38 20.61
N TYR A 452 -17.25 -4.63 19.32
CA TYR A 452 -16.61 -3.85 18.26
C TYR A 452 -17.09 -2.38 18.32
N GLY A 453 -16.21 -1.42 18.07
CA GLY A 453 -16.50 0.03 18.12
C GLY A 453 -15.38 0.76 18.84
N ASP A 454 -15.48 2.06 19.06
CA ASP A 454 -14.59 3.02 19.72
C ASP A 454 -13.07 2.82 19.55
N PHE A 455 -12.55 1.61 19.70
CA PHE A 455 -11.15 1.23 19.50
C PHE A 455 -11.02 -0.01 18.64
N ALA A 456 -9.92 -0.08 17.89
CA ALA A 456 -9.57 -1.27 17.11
C ALA A 456 -9.40 -2.51 18.01
N PRO A 457 -9.78 -3.70 17.54
CA PRO A 457 -9.67 -4.94 18.33
C PRO A 457 -8.28 -5.21 18.89
N GLU A 458 -7.23 -4.79 18.17
CA GLU A 458 -5.83 -4.97 18.57
C GLU A 458 -5.46 -4.17 19.80
N VAL A 459 -5.91 -2.92 19.86
CA VAL A 459 -5.67 -2.04 21.01
C VAL A 459 -6.34 -2.62 22.25
N LYS A 460 -7.56 -3.14 22.08
CA LYS A 460 -8.30 -3.82 23.15
C LYS A 460 -7.61 -5.10 23.59
N ALA A 461 -7.07 -5.88 22.65
CA ALA A 461 -6.35 -7.11 22.94
C ALA A 461 -5.01 -6.85 23.62
N GLU A 462 -4.32 -5.76 23.27
CA GLU A 462 -3.07 -5.33 23.96
C GLU A 462 -3.36 -4.98 25.41
N LEU A 463 -4.42 -4.22 25.68
CA LEU A 463 -4.84 -3.93 27.05
C LEU A 463 -5.22 -5.20 27.82
N ALA A 464 -5.91 -6.15 27.18
CA ALA A 464 -6.24 -7.42 27.82
C ALA A 464 -4.98 -8.20 28.24
N ALA A 465 -3.93 -8.17 27.43
CA ALA A 465 -2.67 -8.83 27.75
C ALA A 465 -2.01 -8.27 29.03
N ASP A 466 -2.11 -6.98 29.28
CA ASP A 466 -1.57 -6.33 30.50
C ASP A 466 -2.24 -6.85 31.78
N PHE A 467 -3.48 -7.39 31.67
CA PHE A 467 -4.24 -7.99 32.76
C PHE A 467 -4.20 -9.54 32.76
N GLY A 468 -3.26 -10.15 32.02
CA GLY A 468 -3.00 -11.58 32.05
C GLY A 468 -3.85 -12.44 31.13
N TYR A 469 -4.72 -11.84 30.30
CA TYR A 469 -5.45 -12.59 29.27
C TYR A 469 -4.48 -13.04 28.17
N LYS A 470 -4.77 -14.20 27.57
CA LYS A 470 -4.07 -14.74 26.41
C LYS A 470 -4.94 -14.79 25.14
N TYR A 471 -6.24 -14.55 25.29
CA TYR A 471 -7.22 -14.65 24.22
C TYR A 471 -8.16 -13.45 24.28
N PHE A 472 -8.44 -12.90 23.11
CA PHE A 472 -9.35 -11.77 22.98
C PHE A 472 -10.30 -11.99 21.79
N LEU A 473 -11.58 -11.68 21.99
CA LEU A 473 -12.63 -11.82 21.01
C LEU A 473 -13.36 -10.48 20.83
N SER A 474 -13.48 -10.04 19.61
CA SER A 474 -14.33 -8.92 19.24
C SER A 474 -15.68 -9.43 18.70
N TYR A 475 -16.78 -8.80 19.11
CA TYR A 475 -18.11 -9.12 18.60
C TYR A 475 -18.84 -7.84 18.18
N ALA A 476 -19.78 -7.94 17.22
CA ALA A 476 -20.56 -6.82 16.76
C ALA A 476 -22.06 -7.08 16.98
N THR A 477 -22.80 -6.04 17.30
CA THR A 477 -24.27 -6.03 17.48
C THR A 477 -24.92 -5.20 16.36
N GLU A 478 -26.24 -5.33 16.16
CA GLU A 478 -26.99 -4.68 15.07
C GLU A 478 -26.80 -3.15 14.98
N ASP A 479 -26.57 -2.49 16.10
CA ASP A 479 -26.30 -1.05 16.16
C ASP A 479 -24.92 -0.70 15.53
N VAL A 480 -23.93 -1.56 15.68
CA VAL A 480 -22.64 -1.45 14.98
C VAL A 480 -22.81 -1.79 13.50
N GLU A 481 -23.69 -2.74 13.18
CA GLU A 481 -24.03 -3.10 11.81
C GLU A 481 -24.59 -1.92 11.01
N SER A 482 -25.37 -1.06 11.62
CA SER A 482 -25.93 0.14 10.98
C SER A 482 -24.87 1.19 10.65
N PHE A 483 -23.77 1.21 11.37
CA PHE A 483 -22.68 2.18 11.20
C PHE A 483 -21.58 1.68 10.26
N PHE A 484 -21.24 0.37 10.31
CA PHE A 484 -20.12 -0.23 9.58
C PHE A 484 -20.56 -1.25 8.50
N GLY A 485 -21.86 -1.51 8.31
CA GLY A 485 -22.37 -2.57 7.41
C GLY A 485 -22.34 -3.95 8.08
N LYS A 486 -22.80 -4.98 7.34
CA LYS A 486 -23.04 -6.34 7.89
C LYS A 486 -21.80 -7.21 8.09
N GLU A 487 -20.58 -6.69 7.98
CA GLU A 487 -19.41 -7.54 7.80
C GLU A 487 -18.14 -7.07 8.51
N TYR A 488 -17.13 -7.91 8.59
CA TYR A 488 -16.10 -8.00 9.63
C TYR A 488 -14.83 -7.19 9.40
N TYR A 489 -14.26 -6.71 10.52
CA TYR A 489 -12.90 -6.19 10.62
C TYR A 489 -11.95 -7.32 11.04
N VAL A 490 -10.80 -7.39 10.40
CA VAL A 490 -9.63 -8.16 10.84
C VAL A 490 -8.56 -7.19 11.25
N ALA A 491 -7.90 -7.49 12.36
CA ALA A 491 -6.86 -6.68 12.96
C ALA A 491 -5.84 -6.15 11.96
N SER A 492 -5.44 -4.89 12.13
CA SER A 492 -4.35 -4.31 11.35
C SER A 492 -3.04 -5.03 11.65
N PRO A 493 -2.33 -5.41 10.62
CA PRO A 493 -1.15 -6.25 10.75
C PRO A 493 0.16 -5.48 11.02
N GLU A 494 0.11 -4.22 11.37
CA GLU A 494 1.29 -3.34 11.37
C GLU A 494 2.33 -3.63 12.46
N ARG A 495 2.00 -4.47 13.45
CA ARG A 495 2.97 -4.92 14.46
C ARG A 495 2.60 -6.27 15.08
N ALA A 496 3.57 -6.95 15.70
CA ALA A 496 3.29 -8.13 16.51
C ALA A 496 2.53 -7.72 17.77
N TRP A 497 1.29 -8.18 17.91
CA TRP A 497 0.47 -7.94 19.07
C TRP A 497 0.68 -9.07 20.12
N PRO A 498 0.63 -8.77 21.43
CA PRO A 498 0.75 -9.79 22.45
C PRO A 498 -0.38 -10.82 22.43
N ILE A 499 -1.56 -10.41 21.95
CA ILE A 499 -2.70 -11.29 21.67
C ILE A 499 -3.20 -11.00 20.26
N ASP A 500 -3.38 -12.01 19.45
CA ASP A 500 -4.09 -11.90 18.18
C ASP A 500 -5.60 -11.96 18.43
N PRO A 501 -6.33 -10.85 18.16
CA PRO A 501 -7.76 -10.84 18.37
C PRO A 501 -8.47 -11.70 17.33
N ILE A 502 -9.51 -12.41 17.76
CA ILE A 502 -10.48 -13.01 16.85
C ILE A 502 -11.73 -12.14 16.78
N THR A 503 -12.38 -12.08 15.63
CA THR A 503 -13.61 -11.31 15.45
C THR A 503 -14.72 -12.21 14.97
N LEU A 504 -15.79 -12.30 15.77
CA LEU A 504 -16.96 -13.10 15.40
C LEU A 504 -17.74 -12.46 14.25
N VAL A 505 -18.31 -13.37 13.45
CA VAL A 505 -19.33 -13.03 12.44
C VAL A 505 -20.55 -12.44 13.16
N VAL A 506 -21.11 -11.25 12.72
CA VAL A 506 -22.23 -10.54 13.42
C VAL A 506 -23.38 -11.48 13.75
N GLN A 507 -23.77 -12.31 12.80
CA GLN A 507 -24.82 -13.32 13.01
C GLN A 507 -24.51 -14.29 14.16
N ASP A 508 -23.25 -14.60 14.37
CA ASP A 508 -22.79 -15.53 15.41
C ASP A 508 -22.50 -14.82 16.74
N SER A 509 -22.34 -13.49 16.71
CA SER A 509 -22.21 -12.64 17.92
C SER A 509 -23.43 -12.71 18.82
N THR A 510 -24.63 -12.65 18.24
CA THR A 510 -25.88 -12.80 18.98
C THR A 510 -25.95 -14.17 19.68
N THR A 511 -25.54 -15.23 18.99
CA THR A 511 -25.50 -16.60 19.52
C THR A 511 -24.53 -16.71 20.71
N LEU A 512 -23.35 -16.08 20.63
CA LEU A 512 -22.40 -16.02 21.73
C LEU A 512 -22.99 -15.31 22.95
N LEU A 513 -23.58 -14.13 22.72
CA LEU A 513 -24.17 -13.32 23.80
C LEU A 513 -25.34 -14.02 24.49
N GLU A 514 -26.18 -14.74 23.73
CA GLU A 514 -27.26 -15.57 24.28
C GLU A 514 -26.72 -16.74 25.15
N GLY A 515 -25.66 -17.40 24.68
CA GLY A 515 -25.01 -18.47 25.43
C GLY A 515 -24.37 -17.95 26.72
N TYR A 516 -23.65 -16.86 26.64
CA TYR A 516 -23.08 -16.19 27.80
C TYR A 516 -24.16 -15.74 28.80
N GLY A 517 -25.24 -15.12 28.31
CA GLY A 517 -26.35 -14.64 29.19
C GLY A 517 -27.04 -15.75 29.95
N LYS A 518 -27.10 -16.96 29.43
CA LYS A 518 -27.63 -18.13 30.12
C LYS A 518 -26.71 -18.66 31.24
N HIS A 519 -25.41 -18.58 31.01
CA HIS A 519 -24.42 -19.20 31.91
C HIS A 519 -23.16 -18.30 32.07
N PRO A 520 -23.26 -17.10 32.69
CA PRO A 520 -22.12 -16.20 32.87
C PRO A 520 -20.96 -16.91 33.59
N LEU A 521 -19.75 -16.73 33.12
CA LEU A 521 -18.51 -17.34 33.60
C LEU A 521 -18.47 -18.91 33.59
N LYS A 522 -19.46 -19.57 32.99
CA LYS A 522 -19.50 -21.00 32.74
C LYS A 522 -19.59 -21.33 31.28
N TYR A 523 -20.07 -20.41 30.48
CA TYR A 523 -20.13 -20.54 29.02
C TYR A 523 -18.72 -20.59 28.45
N LYS A 524 -18.45 -21.57 27.61
CA LYS A 524 -17.13 -21.82 27.05
C LYS A 524 -17.16 -21.84 25.55
N ILE A 525 -16.01 -21.52 24.97
CA ILE A 525 -15.72 -21.76 23.56
C ILE A 525 -14.47 -22.62 23.41
N PHE A 526 -14.43 -23.36 22.31
CA PHE A 526 -13.36 -24.26 21.93
C PHE A 526 -12.83 -23.83 20.58
N LEU A 527 -11.58 -23.36 20.56
CA LEU A 527 -10.85 -23.02 19.36
C LEU A 527 -10.02 -24.23 18.94
N SER A 528 -10.00 -24.52 17.67
CA SER A 528 -9.17 -25.59 17.11
C SER A 528 -8.59 -25.13 15.78
N SER A 529 -7.28 -25.20 15.68
CA SER A 529 -6.60 -24.90 14.42
C SER A 529 -6.89 -25.94 13.33
N SER A 530 -7.51 -27.07 13.67
CA SER A 530 -7.95 -28.10 12.74
C SER A 530 -9.40 -27.93 12.25
N ASP A 531 -10.23 -27.17 12.97
CA ASP A 531 -11.64 -26.93 12.65
C ASP A 531 -11.78 -25.56 12.00
N TYR A 532 -11.62 -25.47 10.69
CA TYR A 532 -11.86 -24.22 9.98
C TYR A 532 -12.90 -24.38 8.88
N PHE A 533 -13.70 -23.35 8.70
CA PHE A 533 -14.53 -23.19 7.52
C PHE A 533 -13.70 -22.50 6.44
N ALA A 534 -13.43 -23.20 5.37
CA ALA A 534 -12.89 -22.61 4.18
C ALA A 534 -14.00 -21.86 3.42
N LYS A 535 -14.52 -20.77 3.98
CA LYS A 535 -15.50 -19.93 3.31
C LYS A 535 -15.02 -18.48 3.32
N SER A 536 -14.98 -17.86 2.15
CA SER A 536 -14.71 -16.43 2.06
C SER A 536 -15.91 -15.65 2.61
N THR A 537 -15.64 -14.56 3.31
CA THR A 537 -16.65 -13.62 3.80
C THR A 537 -16.47 -12.27 3.13
N VAL A 538 -17.56 -11.51 2.99
CA VAL A 538 -17.52 -10.17 2.42
C VAL A 538 -16.76 -9.25 3.37
N SER A 539 -15.89 -8.39 2.84
CA SER A 539 -15.13 -7.41 3.62
C SER A 539 -15.89 -6.09 3.70
N MET A 540 -15.95 -5.48 4.88
CA MET A 540 -16.61 -4.19 5.11
C MET A 540 -16.00 -3.06 4.29
N THR A 541 -14.68 -3.06 4.15
CA THR A 541 -13.92 -2.08 3.40
C THR A 541 -13.70 -2.50 1.95
N GLY A 542 -14.29 -3.65 1.57
CA GLY A 542 -14.09 -4.25 0.26
C GLY A 542 -14.52 -3.36 -0.89
N GLY A 543 -13.64 -3.20 -1.88
CA GLY A 543 -13.85 -2.34 -3.03
C GLY A 543 -13.63 -0.85 -2.77
N PHE A 544 -13.23 -0.44 -1.56
CA PHE A 544 -12.78 0.91 -1.25
C PHE A 544 -11.25 0.97 -1.20
N MET A 545 -10.72 2.19 -1.30
CA MET A 545 -9.30 2.41 -1.03
C MET A 545 -8.94 1.97 0.37
N SER A 546 -7.85 1.22 0.50
CA SER A 546 -7.34 0.84 1.82
C SER A 546 -6.93 2.08 2.60
N ASN A 547 -7.28 2.13 3.88
CA ASN A 547 -7.03 3.30 4.74
C ASN A 547 -5.54 3.63 4.91
N TYR A 548 -4.68 2.63 4.81
CA TYR A 548 -3.22 2.80 4.88
C TYR A 548 -2.61 3.29 3.56
N SER A 549 -3.30 3.18 2.42
CA SER A 549 -2.74 3.59 1.13
C SER A 549 -2.36 5.07 1.14
N SER A 550 -1.11 5.38 0.78
CA SER A 550 -0.59 6.75 0.81
C SER A 550 -1.36 7.68 -0.11
N PHE A 551 -1.55 8.92 0.35
CA PHE A 551 -2.15 10.00 -0.44
C PHE A 551 -1.05 10.85 -1.10
N GLY A 552 -1.19 11.12 -2.40
CA GLY A 552 -0.46 12.17 -3.07
C GLY A 552 -0.94 13.58 -2.68
N PRO A 553 -0.61 14.58 -3.49
CA PRO A 553 0.33 14.52 -4.60
C PRO A 553 1.78 14.38 -4.12
N THR A 554 2.76 14.37 -5.05
CA THR A 554 4.15 14.60 -4.66
C THR A 554 4.35 16.06 -4.27
N ILE A 555 5.51 16.40 -3.70
CA ILE A 555 5.87 17.80 -3.36
C ILE A 555 5.87 18.70 -4.61
N GLN A 556 6.12 18.14 -5.78
CA GLN A 556 6.05 18.82 -7.07
C GLN A 556 4.64 18.82 -7.69
N TYR A 557 3.63 18.42 -6.92
CA TYR A 557 2.20 18.38 -7.29
C TYR A 557 1.86 17.36 -8.39
N ASN A 558 2.67 16.33 -8.58
CA ASN A 558 2.33 15.21 -9.46
C ASN A 558 1.34 14.26 -8.79
N ILE A 559 0.30 13.85 -9.51
CA ILE A 559 -0.66 12.88 -9.00
C ILE A 559 0.04 11.54 -8.77
N LYS A 560 -0.04 11.05 -7.56
CA LYS A 560 0.34 9.71 -7.13
C LYS A 560 -0.70 9.23 -6.10
N PRO A 561 -1.04 7.93 -6.10
CA PRO A 561 -0.71 6.92 -7.10
C PRO A 561 -1.32 7.24 -8.47
N GLN A 562 -0.85 6.59 -9.54
CA GLN A 562 -1.48 6.71 -10.86
C GLN A 562 -2.76 5.89 -10.98
N LEU A 563 -2.78 4.71 -10.37
CA LEU A 563 -3.88 3.76 -10.39
C LEU A 563 -3.80 2.87 -9.16
N SER A 564 -4.89 2.22 -8.80
CA SER A 564 -4.95 1.33 -7.64
C SER A 564 -5.32 -0.09 -8.05
N ALA A 565 -4.84 -1.07 -7.29
CA ALA A 565 -5.13 -2.49 -7.48
C ALA A 565 -5.47 -3.15 -6.14
N PRO A 566 -6.03 -4.36 -6.13
CA PRO A 566 -6.26 -5.10 -4.90
C PRO A 566 -4.96 -5.30 -4.11
N GLY A 567 -4.96 -4.88 -2.86
CA GLY A 567 -3.80 -4.97 -1.96
C GLY A 567 -4.18 -5.24 -0.52
N GLY A 568 -5.45 -5.07 -0.13
CA GLY A 568 -5.94 -5.45 1.19
C GLY A 568 -6.45 -6.90 1.22
N ASN A 569 -6.06 -7.66 2.24
CA ASN A 569 -6.48 -9.05 2.48
C ASN A 569 -6.16 -9.99 1.30
N ILE A 570 -4.92 -10.01 0.87
CA ILE A 570 -4.46 -10.83 -0.27
C ILE A 570 -3.82 -12.13 0.21
N LEU A 571 -4.40 -13.26 -0.19
CA LEU A 571 -3.86 -14.60 0.05
C LEU A 571 -2.90 -14.98 -1.08
N ALA A 572 -1.66 -15.34 -0.74
CA ALA A 572 -0.67 -15.83 -1.69
C ALA A 572 0.37 -16.73 -1.01
N THR A 573 1.35 -17.23 -1.79
CA THR A 573 2.42 -18.11 -1.33
C THR A 573 3.28 -17.47 -0.23
N TRP A 574 3.78 -18.30 0.69
CA TRP A 574 4.69 -17.94 1.77
C TRP A 574 5.80 -18.99 1.89
N PRO A 575 6.93 -18.73 2.54
CA PRO A 575 7.96 -19.74 2.70
C PRO A 575 7.42 -21.03 3.32
N LEU A 576 7.81 -22.17 2.76
CA LEU A 576 7.32 -23.50 3.18
C LEU A 576 7.56 -23.81 4.65
N ALA A 577 8.67 -23.33 5.20
CA ALA A 577 8.96 -23.47 6.63
C ALA A 577 7.98 -22.72 7.54
N ASN A 578 7.16 -21.85 6.97
CA ASN A 578 6.22 -20.94 7.64
C ASN A 578 4.81 -21.09 7.02
N ASP A 579 4.35 -22.33 6.87
CA ASP A 579 2.99 -22.74 6.45
C ASP A 579 2.64 -22.57 4.95
N GLY A 580 3.53 -22.09 4.12
CA GLY A 580 3.42 -22.04 2.65
C GLY A 580 2.46 -20.98 2.08
N TYR A 581 1.48 -20.50 2.83
CA TYR A 581 0.55 -19.45 2.43
C TYR A 581 0.27 -18.48 3.56
N THR A 582 -0.03 -17.22 3.19
CA THR A 582 -0.44 -16.21 4.17
C THR A 582 -1.34 -15.15 3.52
N ILE A 583 -2.09 -14.43 4.37
CA ILE A 583 -2.86 -13.26 3.97
C ILE A 583 -2.12 -12.04 4.45
N ILE A 584 -1.81 -11.12 3.53
CA ILE A 584 -1.15 -9.84 3.86
C ILE A 584 -1.91 -8.70 3.20
N SER A 585 -1.80 -7.51 3.81
CA SER A 585 -2.32 -6.26 3.27
C SER A 585 -1.19 -5.26 3.07
N GLY A 586 -1.26 -4.46 2.02
CA GLY A 586 -0.30 -3.41 1.71
C GLY A 586 -0.35 -2.98 0.24
N THR A 587 0.12 -1.77 -0.04
CA THR A 587 0.44 -1.35 -1.41
C THR A 587 1.50 -2.26 -2.04
N SER A 588 2.24 -2.98 -1.20
CA SER A 588 3.18 -4.06 -1.60
C SER A 588 2.49 -5.23 -2.30
N MET A 589 1.19 -5.49 -2.06
CA MET A 589 0.42 -6.55 -2.72
C MET A 589 -0.27 -6.05 -3.99
N SER A 590 -0.65 -4.77 -4.01
CA SER A 590 -1.19 -4.13 -5.22
C SER A 590 -0.15 -3.98 -6.32
N THR A 591 1.10 -3.73 -5.96
CA THR A 591 2.19 -3.51 -6.94
C THR A 591 2.46 -4.72 -7.82
N PRO A 592 2.66 -5.93 -7.30
CA PRO A 592 2.83 -7.13 -8.12
C PRO A 592 1.55 -7.47 -8.91
N PHE A 593 0.36 -7.19 -8.35
CA PHE A 593 -0.88 -7.33 -9.07
C PHE A 593 -0.91 -6.44 -10.33
N MET A 594 -0.47 -5.19 -10.19
CA MET A 594 -0.36 -4.24 -11.30
C MET A 594 0.71 -4.67 -12.32
N ALA A 595 1.88 -5.12 -11.87
CA ALA A 595 2.95 -5.60 -12.72
C ALA A 595 2.52 -6.85 -13.53
N GLY A 596 1.83 -7.79 -12.89
CA GLY A 596 1.21 -8.93 -13.58
C GLY A 596 0.16 -8.51 -14.59
N SER A 597 -0.68 -7.53 -14.25
CA SER A 597 -1.70 -6.99 -15.15
C SER A 597 -1.09 -6.31 -16.38
N TYR A 598 -0.01 -5.55 -16.20
CA TYR A 598 0.76 -5.00 -17.31
C TYR A 598 1.28 -6.13 -18.23
N ALA A 599 1.77 -7.24 -17.65
CA ALA A 599 2.24 -8.37 -18.45
C ALA A 599 1.12 -9.04 -19.26
N LEU A 600 -0.11 -9.11 -18.74
CA LEU A 600 -1.27 -9.56 -19.52
C LEU A 600 -1.50 -8.67 -20.75
N ILE A 601 -1.49 -7.35 -20.55
CA ILE A 601 -1.71 -6.39 -21.64
C ILE A 601 -0.53 -6.46 -22.64
N LYS A 602 0.71 -6.43 -22.16
CA LYS A 602 1.91 -6.47 -23.00
C LYS A 602 1.99 -7.73 -23.86
N SER A 603 1.56 -8.88 -23.31
CA SER A 603 1.52 -10.14 -24.07
C SER A 603 0.54 -10.12 -25.24
N GLN A 604 -0.51 -9.29 -25.20
CA GLN A 604 -1.50 -9.10 -26.27
C GLN A 604 -1.20 -7.92 -27.17
N ARG A 605 -0.53 -6.90 -26.63
CA ARG A 605 -0.25 -5.63 -27.30
C ARG A 605 1.26 -5.34 -27.30
N PRO A 606 2.09 -6.24 -27.86
CA PRO A 606 3.55 -6.10 -27.86
C PRO A 606 4.04 -4.85 -28.60
N GLU A 607 3.24 -4.31 -29.52
CA GLU A 607 3.52 -3.10 -30.31
C GLU A 607 3.42 -1.81 -29.52
N LEU A 608 2.68 -1.81 -28.40
CA LEU A 608 2.51 -0.59 -27.62
C LEU A 608 3.75 -0.30 -26.77
N SER A 609 4.09 0.99 -26.71
CA SER A 609 5.10 1.50 -25.78
C SER A 609 4.66 1.35 -24.34
N VAL A 610 5.58 1.47 -23.39
CA VAL A 610 5.27 1.50 -21.95
C VAL A 610 4.22 2.56 -21.65
N GLY A 611 4.40 3.79 -22.16
CA GLY A 611 3.45 4.88 -21.97
C GLY A 611 2.06 4.61 -22.55
N GLY A 612 1.99 3.92 -23.68
CA GLY A 612 0.70 3.51 -24.29
C GLY A 612 -0.04 2.50 -23.42
N ILE A 613 0.66 1.53 -22.84
CA ILE A 613 0.06 0.57 -21.90
C ILE A 613 -0.31 1.25 -20.59
N TYR A 614 0.54 2.11 -20.03
CA TYR A 614 0.21 2.90 -18.85
C TYR A 614 -1.06 3.73 -19.05
N ALA A 615 -1.19 4.37 -20.24
CA ALA A 615 -2.39 5.12 -20.57
C ALA A 615 -3.64 4.24 -20.61
N LEU A 616 -3.58 3.06 -21.27
CA LEU A 616 -4.68 2.10 -21.28
C LEU A 616 -5.09 1.68 -19.86
N MET A 617 -4.12 1.36 -19.01
CA MET A 617 -4.37 0.96 -17.62
C MET A 617 -5.05 2.08 -16.82
N GLN A 618 -4.53 3.31 -16.88
CA GLN A 618 -5.13 4.44 -16.17
C GLN A 618 -6.51 4.80 -16.73
N ASN A 619 -6.64 4.91 -18.05
CA ASN A 619 -7.89 5.31 -18.69
C ASN A 619 -9.03 4.35 -18.40
N SER A 620 -8.74 3.03 -18.27
CA SER A 620 -9.73 2.01 -17.94
C SER A 620 -10.08 1.91 -16.46
N GLY A 621 -9.42 2.69 -15.61
CA GLY A 621 -9.63 2.67 -14.17
C GLY A 621 -11.08 2.98 -13.77
N LYS A 622 -11.58 2.26 -12.77
CA LYS A 622 -12.93 2.45 -12.21
C LYS A 622 -12.84 3.38 -11.01
N THR A 623 -13.40 4.57 -11.10
CA THR A 623 -13.42 5.52 -9.99
C THR A 623 -14.19 4.99 -8.80
N LEU A 624 -13.60 5.09 -7.60
CA LEU A 624 -14.13 4.57 -6.35
C LEU A 624 -14.80 5.67 -5.53
N PRO A 625 -15.85 5.33 -4.77
CA PRO A 625 -16.43 6.24 -3.79
C PRO A 625 -15.51 6.43 -2.59
N TRP A 626 -15.73 7.52 -1.85
CA TRP A 626 -15.10 7.73 -0.56
C TRP A 626 -15.76 6.86 0.51
N PHE A 627 -14.98 6.14 1.30
CA PHE A 627 -15.52 5.19 2.30
C PHE A 627 -16.49 5.85 3.29
N TYR A 628 -16.11 6.99 3.84
CA TYR A 628 -16.92 7.70 4.86
C TYR A 628 -18.12 8.47 4.28
N ASN A 629 -18.15 8.71 2.98
CA ASN A 629 -19.29 9.31 2.29
C ASN A 629 -19.35 8.84 0.83
N GLN A 630 -20.08 7.77 0.59
CA GLN A 630 -20.17 7.12 -0.72
C GLN A 630 -20.83 7.95 -1.83
N LYS A 631 -21.43 9.10 -1.49
CA LYS A 631 -21.93 10.06 -2.47
C LYS A 631 -20.83 10.89 -3.12
N ILE A 632 -19.62 10.89 -2.52
CA ILE A 632 -18.46 11.63 -2.99
C ILE A 632 -17.46 10.62 -3.55
N LYS A 633 -16.84 10.93 -4.70
CA LYS A 633 -15.71 10.14 -5.20
C LYS A 633 -14.48 10.38 -4.34
N SER A 634 -13.72 9.32 -4.05
CA SER A 634 -12.41 9.44 -3.42
C SER A 634 -11.50 10.35 -4.28
N ALA A 635 -10.65 11.14 -3.63
CA ALA A 635 -9.78 12.08 -4.34
C ALA A 635 -8.83 11.37 -5.31
N ALA A 636 -8.55 12.00 -6.45
CA ALA A 636 -7.61 11.45 -7.43
C ALA A 636 -6.20 11.26 -6.86
N ILE A 637 -5.80 12.06 -5.87
CA ILE A 637 -4.53 11.90 -5.16
C ILE A 637 -4.49 10.69 -4.21
N HIS A 638 -5.63 10.02 -3.97
CA HIS A 638 -5.71 8.78 -3.18
C HIS A 638 -5.85 7.55 -4.07
N GLN A 639 -6.73 7.60 -5.06
CA GLN A 639 -7.05 6.44 -5.89
C GLN A 639 -6.36 6.44 -7.27
N GLY A 640 -5.71 7.54 -7.67
CA GLY A 640 -5.30 7.74 -9.06
C GLY A 640 -6.52 7.76 -9.98
N ALA A 641 -6.47 7.01 -11.07
CA ALA A 641 -7.60 6.82 -11.96
C ALA A 641 -8.66 5.82 -11.42
N GLY A 642 -8.46 5.27 -10.21
CA GLY A 642 -9.37 4.34 -9.56
C GLY A 642 -8.86 2.90 -9.49
N LEU A 643 -9.75 1.92 -9.43
CA LEU A 643 -9.42 0.51 -9.46
C LEU A 643 -9.13 0.05 -10.89
N LEU A 644 -8.02 -0.63 -11.10
CA LEU A 644 -7.62 -1.25 -12.35
C LEU A 644 -8.74 -2.11 -12.98
N ASP A 645 -8.94 -1.98 -14.29
CA ASP A 645 -9.76 -2.90 -15.10
C ASP A 645 -8.92 -3.50 -16.23
N VAL A 646 -8.39 -4.69 -16.00
CA VAL A 646 -7.53 -5.40 -16.95
C VAL A 646 -8.27 -5.78 -18.22
N HIS A 647 -9.55 -6.21 -18.08
CA HIS A 647 -10.33 -6.62 -19.23
C HIS A 647 -10.50 -5.45 -20.22
N ASN A 648 -10.87 -4.28 -19.71
CA ASN A 648 -11.00 -3.08 -20.52
C ASN A 648 -9.66 -2.64 -21.10
N ALA A 649 -8.59 -2.62 -20.29
CA ALA A 649 -7.25 -2.25 -20.76
C ALA A 649 -6.74 -3.15 -21.90
N VAL A 650 -7.07 -4.45 -21.89
CA VAL A 650 -6.69 -5.39 -22.94
C VAL A 650 -7.54 -5.20 -24.20
N THR A 651 -8.84 -4.95 -24.06
CA THR A 651 -9.80 -4.98 -25.16
C THR A 651 -10.03 -3.64 -25.84
N TRP A 652 -9.74 -2.52 -25.14
CA TRP A 652 -9.96 -1.19 -25.70
C TRP A 652 -9.04 -0.89 -26.89
N GLU A 653 -9.62 -0.25 -27.88
CA GLU A 653 -8.97 0.15 -29.12
C GLU A 653 -8.60 1.64 -29.13
N SER A 654 -8.74 2.32 -28.00
CA SER A 654 -8.37 3.73 -27.88
C SER A 654 -7.70 3.99 -26.54
N TYR A 655 -6.85 5.00 -26.51
CA TYR A 655 -6.30 5.54 -25.25
C TYR A 655 -6.09 7.06 -25.34
N ILE A 656 -5.98 7.69 -24.20
CA ILE A 656 -5.89 9.14 -24.07
C ILE A 656 -4.61 9.50 -23.33
N THR A 657 -3.90 10.50 -23.86
CA THR A 657 -2.69 11.05 -23.24
C THR A 657 -2.72 12.57 -23.16
N PRO A 658 -2.17 13.17 -22.09
CA PRO A 658 -1.67 12.49 -20.89
C PRO A 658 -2.79 11.74 -20.16
N SER A 659 -2.44 10.63 -19.49
CA SER A 659 -3.42 9.78 -18.78
C SER A 659 -3.80 10.32 -17.40
N GLN A 660 -3.18 11.42 -16.97
CA GLN A 660 -3.51 12.23 -15.80
C GLN A 660 -3.16 13.69 -16.05
N LEU A 661 -3.83 14.61 -15.39
CA LEU A 661 -3.64 16.04 -15.53
C LEU A 661 -3.16 16.67 -14.20
N ASN A 662 -1.88 16.96 -14.13
CA ASN A 662 -1.28 17.67 -13.00
C ASN A 662 -1.54 19.18 -13.16
N VAL A 663 -2.55 19.70 -12.48
CA VAL A 663 -2.94 21.12 -12.56
C VAL A 663 -1.94 22.00 -11.80
N GLY A 664 -1.25 21.43 -10.82
CA GLY A 664 -0.25 22.13 -10.03
C GLY A 664 -0.82 23.11 -9.01
N LEU A 665 0.08 23.94 -8.47
CA LEU A 665 -0.28 24.99 -7.51
C LEU A 665 -0.94 26.15 -8.24
N GLN A 666 -2.11 26.58 -7.78
CA GLN A 666 -2.80 27.77 -8.29
C GLN A 666 -2.11 29.04 -7.74
N LYS A 667 -1.74 29.95 -8.62
CA LYS A 667 -0.90 31.09 -8.26
C LYS A 667 -1.70 32.37 -7.99
N ASP A 668 -2.87 32.53 -8.58
CA ASP A 668 -3.72 33.74 -8.44
C ASP A 668 -4.90 33.48 -7.50
N TYR A 669 -4.62 33.47 -6.21
CA TYR A 669 -5.63 33.37 -5.15
C TYR A 669 -6.22 34.72 -4.74
N VAL A 670 -5.73 35.82 -5.29
CA VAL A 670 -6.26 37.18 -5.01
C VAL A 670 -7.51 37.44 -5.82
N ASN A 671 -7.50 37.07 -7.10
CA ASN A 671 -8.61 37.28 -8.01
C ASN A 671 -9.45 36.01 -8.26
N TRP A 672 -9.01 34.86 -7.74
CA TRP A 672 -9.66 33.55 -7.92
C TRP A 672 -10.00 33.20 -9.38
N ASN A 673 -9.25 33.72 -10.32
CA ASN A 673 -9.45 33.48 -11.75
C ASN A 673 -8.48 32.40 -12.27
N ASN A 674 -8.38 31.32 -11.51
CA ASN A 674 -7.45 30.24 -11.79
C ASN A 674 -8.05 29.23 -12.76
N VAL A 675 -7.92 29.52 -14.05
CA VAL A 675 -8.27 28.62 -15.14
C VAL A 675 -6.98 28.05 -15.72
N VAL A 676 -6.88 26.72 -15.74
CA VAL A 676 -5.75 26.01 -16.38
C VAL A 676 -6.27 25.25 -17.59
N THR A 677 -5.83 25.67 -18.78
CA THR A 677 -6.17 24.98 -20.03
C THR A 677 -5.14 23.89 -20.31
N LEU A 678 -5.65 22.66 -20.50
CA LEU A 678 -4.84 21.48 -20.78
C LEU A 678 -5.38 20.75 -22.01
N ASN A 679 -4.50 20.05 -22.72
CA ASN A 679 -4.86 19.31 -23.92
C ASN A 679 -4.84 17.81 -23.69
N LEU A 680 -5.86 17.13 -24.15
CA LEU A 680 -5.95 15.67 -24.20
C LEU A 680 -5.82 15.21 -25.65
N THR A 681 -4.96 14.25 -25.90
CA THR A 681 -4.80 13.60 -27.22
C THR A 681 -5.42 12.21 -27.17
N ILE A 682 -6.46 12.02 -27.97
CA ILE A 682 -7.17 10.74 -28.14
C ILE A 682 -6.49 10.00 -29.29
N THR A 683 -5.99 8.79 -29.04
CA THR A 683 -5.42 7.90 -30.06
C THR A 683 -6.42 6.78 -30.34
N ASN A 684 -6.92 6.71 -31.57
CA ASN A 684 -7.81 5.65 -32.02
C ASN A 684 -7.00 4.57 -32.76
N LEU A 685 -6.79 3.42 -32.11
CA LEU A 685 -6.02 2.30 -32.66
C LEU A 685 -6.85 1.41 -33.57
N SER A 686 -8.18 1.58 -33.58
CA SER A 686 -9.07 0.78 -34.47
C SER A 686 -8.97 1.22 -35.93
N THR A 687 -9.55 0.45 -36.80
CA THR A 687 -9.68 0.79 -38.24
C THR A 687 -10.89 1.67 -38.55
N ARG A 688 -11.77 1.91 -37.56
CA ARG A 688 -13.04 2.64 -37.71
C ARG A 688 -12.92 4.02 -37.07
N SER A 689 -13.64 5.00 -37.66
CA SER A 689 -13.82 6.29 -37.03
C SER A 689 -14.67 6.16 -35.76
N LYS A 690 -14.31 6.88 -34.69
CA LYS A 690 -15.04 6.93 -33.42
C LYS A 690 -15.30 8.39 -33.05
N THR A 691 -16.50 8.68 -32.56
CA THR A 691 -16.84 10.01 -31.98
C THR A 691 -16.74 9.93 -30.48
N TYR A 692 -16.00 10.87 -29.90
CA TYR A 692 -15.78 10.97 -28.45
C TYR A 692 -16.52 12.18 -27.91
N THR A 693 -17.24 11.98 -26.82
CA THR A 693 -17.97 13.00 -26.06
C THR A 693 -17.33 13.15 -24.69
N PHE A 694 -17.54 14.28 -24.04
CA PHE A 694 -16.84 14.67 -22.83
C PHE A 694 -17.81 14.98 -21.71
N SER A 695 -17.45 14.58 -20.51
CA SER A 695 -18.16 14.93 -19.28
C SER A 695 -17.19 15.00 -18.11
N HIS A 696 -17.68 15.43 -16.95
CA HIS A 696 -16.88 15.63 -15.76
C HIS A 696 -17.49 14.89 -14.56
N THR A 697 -16.66 14.20 -13.81
CA THR A 697 -17.01 13.63 -12.51
C THR A 697 -16.14 14.29 -11.46
N PRO A 698 -16.69 15.13 -10.58
CA PRO A 698 -15.91 15.76 -9.53
C PRO A 698 -15.53 14.75 -8.44
N ALA A 699 -14.40 14.97 -7.81
CA ALA A 699 -14.02 14.34 -6.54
C ALA A 699 -13.86 15.40 -5.45
N GLY A 700 -13.96 15.00 -4.20
CA GLY A 700 -13.92 15.95 -3.10
C GLY A 700 -12.57 16.66 -2.96
N LEU A 701 -12.59 17.80 -2.28
CA LEU A 701 -11.41 18.54 -1.87
C LEU A 701 -10.84 17.93 -0.60
N MET A 702 -9.54 17.71 -0.56
CA MET A 702 -8.81 17.19 0.60
C MET A 702 -7.98 18.27 1.28
N GLU A 703 -7.85 18.16 2.58
CA GLU A 703 -7.07 19.04 3.44
C GLU A 703 -5.86 18.32 4.02
N ASN A 704 -4.76 19.03 4.22
CA ASN A 704 -3.54 18.49 4.84
C ASN A 704 -3.58 18.63 6.37
N LYS A 705 -4.02 17.59 7.08
CA LYS A 705 -4.05 17.54 8.56
C LYS A 705 -3.18 16.42 9.14
N TRP A 706 -1.92 16.40 8.77
CA TRP A 706 -0.97 15.37 9.22
C TRP A 706 -0.73 15.32 10.75
N TRP A 707 -1.10 16.34 11.51
CA TRP A 707 -0.95 16.39 12.98
C TRP A 707 -2.20 15.96 13.74
N ASP A 708 -3.31 15.80 13.06
CA ASP A 708 -4.58 15.42 13.67
C ASP A 708 -4.87 13.96 13.34
N LEU A 709 -4.34 13.07 14.18
CA LEU A 709 -4.55 11.62 14.06
C LEU A 709 -6.01 11.21 14.29
N GLU A 710 -6.85 12.09 14.82
CA GLU A 710 -8.26 11.82 15.10
C GLU A 710 -9.17 12.15 13.91
N THR A 711 -8.77 13.06 13.06
CA THR A 711 -9.52 13.38 11.84
C THR A 711 -8.78 12.84 10.63
N TYR A 712 -9.03 11.58 10.30
CA TYR A 712 -8.66 11.01 9.00
C TYR A 712 -8.96 12.01 7.90
N ASN A 713 -8.01 12.23 7.00
CA ASN A 713 -8.07 13.14 5.86
C ASN A 713 -9.49 13.53 5.50
N ARG A 714 -9.95 14.68 5.99
CA ARG A 714 -11.33 15.14 5.72
C ARG A 714 -11.46 15.45 4.26
N MET A 715 -12.50 14.93 3.65
CA MET A 715 -12.86 15.24 2.29
C MET A 715 -14.14 16.08 2.27
N TYR A 716 -14.06 17.22 1.63
CA TYR A 716 -15.13 18.19 1.52
C TYR A 716 -15.80 18.11 0.15
N ALA A 717 -17.11 18.34 0.09
CA ALA A 717 -17.89 18.38 -1.15
C ALA A 717 -17.71 19.72 -1.90
N TYR A 718 -16.47 20.19 -2.02
CA TYR A 718 -16.10 21.37 -2.78
C TYR A 718 -15.39 20.95 -4.05
N TYR A 719 -15.91 21.37 -5.20
CA TYR A 719 -15.56 20.79 -6.48
C TYR A 719 -14.98 21.81 -7.43
N ALA A 720 -13.96 21.44 -8.18
CA ALA A 720 -13.55 22.16 -9.35
C ALA A 720 -14.65 22.08 -10.44
N SER A 721 -14.71 23.06 -11.29
CA SER A 721 -15.52 23.02 -12.50
C SER A 721 -14.65 22.80 -13.74
N VAL A 722 -15.26 22.23 -14.78
CA VAL A 722 -14.56 21.88 -16.03
C VAL A 722 -15.35 22.39 -17.21
N LYS A 723 -14.65 23.02 -18.16
CA LYS A 723 -15.25 23.44 -19.43
C LYS A 723 -14.48 22.79 -20.59
N PHE A 724 -15.20 22.15 -21.47
CA PHE A 724 -14.66 21.59 -22.72
C PHE A 724 -14.79 22.62 -23.83
N HIS A 725 -13.74 22.75 -24.66
CA HIS A 725 -13.78 23.64 -25.83
C HIS A 725 -14.59 23.05 -26.97
N GLU A 726 -14.72 21.70 -27.00
CA GLU A 726 -15.46 20.93 -27.98
C GLU A 726 -16.48 20.04 -27.27
N GLU A 727 -17.70 19.94 -27.79
CA GLU A 727 -18.71 19.02 -27.28
C GLU A 727 -18.40 17.56 -27.67
N SER A 728 -17.80 17.37 -28.85
CA SER A 728 -17.38 16.08 -29.36
C SER A 728 -16.24 16.19 -30.35
N VAL A 729 -15.46 15.13 -30.49
CA VAL A 729 -14.36 15.01 -31.46
C VAL A 729 -14.50 13.70 -32.23
N LEU A 730 -14.51 13.80 -33.57
CA LEU A 730 -14.44 12.62 -34.46
C LEU A 730 -12.97 12.31 -34.74
N VAL A 731 -12.53 11.10 -34.39
CA VAL A 731 -11.17 10.60 -34.69
C VAL A 731 -11.27 9.41 -35.63
N LYS A 732 -10.61 9.52 -36.79
CA LYS A 732 -10.58 8.41 -37.77
C LYS A 732 -9.74 7.25 -37.24
N GLY A 733 -9.97 6.07 -37.84
CA GLY A 733 -9.17 4.90 -37.49
C GLY A 733 -7.69 5.10 -37.77
N GLY A 734 -6.84 4.75 -36.80
CA GLY A 734 -5.39 4.94 -36.84
C GLY A 734 -4.92 6.41 -36.62
N GLU A 735 -5.82 7.37 -36.43
CA GLU A 735 -5.50 8.78 -36.26
C GLU A 735 -5.57 9.23 -34.79
N LYS A 736 -5.14 10.48 -34.57
CA LYS A 736 -5.22 11.16 -33.28
C LYS A 736 -6.13 12.37 -33.36
N GLY A 737 -6.88 12.63 -32.31
CA GLY A 737 -7.67 13.85 -32.10
C GLY A 737 -7.23 14.57 -30.84
N VAL A 738 -7.38 15.90 -30.80
CA VAL A 738 -7.04 16.72 -29.63
C VAL A 738 -8.28 17.46 -29.17
N VAL A 739 -8.46 17.52 -27.85
CA VAL A 739 -9.47 18.35 -27.19
C VAL A 739 -8.82 19.18 -26.10
N SER A 740 -9.21 20.44 -26.00
CA SER A 740 -8.78 21.34 -24.93
C SER A 740 -9.82 21.37 -23.82
N VAL A 741 -9.34 21.38 -22.58
CA VAL A 741 -10.16 21.38 -21.38
C VAL A 741 -9.66 22.43 -20.41
N ASP A 742 -10.55 23.32 -19.95
CA ASP A 742 -10.29 24.26 -18.89
C ASP A 742 -10.67 23.64 -17.54
N ILE A 743 -9.74 23.56 -16.62
CA ILE A 743 -9.98 23.17 -15.24
C ILE A 743 -9.97 24.44 -14.38
N ILE A 744 -11.05 24.68 -13.66
CA ILE A 744 -11.27 25.86 -12.85
C ILE A 744 -11.30 25.42 -11.39
N ALA A 745 -10.32 25.88 -10.62
CA ALA A 745 -10.23 25.57 -9.19
C ALA A 745 -11.49 26.05 -8.43
N PRO A 746 -11.92 25.34 -7.38
CA PRO A 746 -13.01 25.81 -6.54
C PRO A 746 -12.58 27.11 -5.83
N VAL A 747 -13.50 28.07 -5.78
CA VAL A 747 -13.27 29.35 -5.11
C VAL A 747 -13.75 29.23 -3.66
N PRO A 748 -12.89 29.49 -2.67
CA PRO A 748 -13.29 29.57 -1.28
C PRO A 748 -14.21 30.77 -1.09
N ASP A 749 -15.50 30.52 -0.94
CA ASP A 749 -16.52 31.51 -0.67
C ASP A 749 -17.06 31.30 0.75
N GLN A 750 -16.92 32.33 1.60
CA GLN A 750 -17.37 32.28 2.99
C GLN A 750 -18.87 31.94 3.10
N ALA A 751 -19.69 32.32 2.10
CA ALA A 751 -21.12 32.04 2.09
C ALA A 751 -21.43 30.56 1.83
N THR A 752 -20.59 29.86 1.03
CA THR A 752 -20.79 28.45 0.67
C THR A 752 -19.95 27.48 1.49
N TRP A 753 -18.75 27.92 1.94
CA TRP A 753 -17.82 27.05 2.66
C TRP A 753 -17.85 27.27 4.19
N GLY A 754 -18.46 28.38 4.68
CA GLY A 754 -18.47 28.75 6.09
C GLY A 754 -17.11 29.24 6.61
N ASP A 755 -17.05 29.54 7.92
CA ASP A 755 -15.82 30.07 8.56
C ASP A 755 -14.67 29.06 8.58
N ASP A 756 -14.93 27.76 8.45
CA ASP A 756 -13.92 26.71 8.44
C ASP A 756 -13.12 26.66 7.13
N ALA A 757 -13.64 27.16 6.06
CA ALA A 757 -13.03 27.03 4.73
C ALA A 757 -11.79 27.89 4.54
N ILE A 758 -11.69 29.03 5.24
CA ILE A 758 -10.55 29.96 5.15
C ILE A 758 -9.31 29.40 5.87
N ASN A 759 -9.53 28.38 6.74
CA ASN A 759 -8.49 27.77 7.56
C ASN A 759 -8.03 26.41 7.05
N LEU A 760 -8.42 26.02 5.83
CA LEU A 760 -7.97 24.76 5.24
C LEU A 760 -6.45 24.82 4.95
N LEU A 761 -5.75 23.76 5.30
CA LEU A 761 -4.30 23.66 5.10
C LEU A 761 -4.00 22.90 3.82
N ASP A 762 -3.24 23.54 2.93
CA ASP A 762 -2.78 22.99 1.66
C ASP A 762 -3.88 22.23 0.90
N PRO A 763 -5.07 22.83 0.67
CA PRO A 763 -6.22 22.11 0.13
C PRO A 763 -5.97 21.69 -1.32
N VAL A 764 -6.21 20.38 -1.58
CA VAL A 764 -6.04 19.77 -2.91
C VAL A 764 -7.41 19.41 -3.45
N PHE A 765 -7.78 20.02 -4.59
CA PHE A 765 -8.98 19.67 -5.34
C PHE A 765 -8.66 18.62 -6.41
N SER A 766 -9.66 17.82 -6.75
CA SER A 766 -9.47 16.78 -7.78
C SER A 766 -10.79 16.39 -8.45
N GLY A 767 -10.67 15.58 -9.51
CA GLY A 767 -11.80 15.02 -10.24
C GLY A 767 -11.32 14.18 -11.43
N PHE A 768 -12.26 13.87 -12.30
CA PHE A 768 -12.04 13.02 -13.46
C PHE A 768 -12.68 13.64 -14.71
N ILE A 769 -11.90 13.78 -15.76
CA ILE A 769 -12.41 14.00 -17.11
C ILE A 769 -12.87 12.64 -17.63
N VAL A 770 -14.12 12.56 -18.03
CA VAL A 770 -14.72 11.34 -18.57
C VAL A 770 -14.91 11.51 -20.06
N VAL A 771 -14.33 10.60 -20.84
CA VAL A 771 -14.44 10.57 -22.30
C VAL A 771 -15.14 9.30 -22.73
N ASN A 772 -16.18 9.40 -23.57
CA ASN A 772 -17.01 8.27 -24.00
C ASN A 772 -17.09 8.17 -25.51
N ASN A 773 -17.15 6.94 -26.06
CA ASN A 773 -17.37 6.69 -27.47
C ASN A 773 -18.42 5.58 -27.76
N ASN A 774 -19.41 5.39 -26.90
CA ASN A 774 -20.45 4.34 -26.89
C ASN A 774 -19.95 2.93 -26.48
N PHE A 775 -18.64 2.63 -26.54
CA PHE A 775 -18.08 1.31 -26.23
C PHE A 775 -17.04 1.40 -25.11
N GLU A 776 -16.37 2.53 -25.00
CA GLU A 776 -15.24 2.76 -24.11
C GLU A 776 -15.52 4.01 -23.26
N THR A 777 -15.26 3.93 -21.97
CA THR A 777 -15.40 5.04 -21.03
C THR A 777 -14.09 5.27 -20.32
N PHE A 778 -13.38 6.31 -20.68
CA PHE A 778 -12.06 6.66 -20.16
C PHE A 778 -12.18 7.62 -18.99
N ASN A 779 -11.41 7.36 -17.93
CA ASN A 779 -11.33 8.23 -16.77
C ASN A 779 -9.92 8.83 -16.68
N ILE A 780 -9.80 10.14 -16.80
CA ILE A 780 -8.53 10.85 -16.71
C ILE A 780 -8.55 11.69 -15.44
N PRO A 781 -7.80 11.29 -14.38
CA PRO A 781 -7.75 12.04 -13.14
C PRO A 781 -7.05 13.37 -13.33
N TYR A 782 -7.54 14.39 -12.63
CA TYR A 782 -6.86 15.65 -12.46
C TYR A 782 -6.75 16.03 -10.98
N ALA A 783 -5.71 16.77 -10.62
CA ALA A 783 -5.58 17.37 -9.29
C ALA A 783 -4.76 18.65 -9.32
N GLY A 784 -5.09 19.57 -8.42
CA GLY A 784 -4.37 20.80 -8.18
C GLY A 784 -4.51 21.28 -6.74
N GLN A 785 -3.61 22.15 -6.32
CA GLN A 785 -3.63 22.75 -5.00
C GLN A 785 -4.07 24.21 -5.09
N ILE A 786 -4.95 24.64 -4.18
CA ILE A 786 -5.52 26.00 -4.22
C ILE A 786 -4.51 27.03 -3.73
N TRP A 787 -3.83 26.79 -2.61
CA TRP A 787 -2.77 27.61 -2.05
C TRP A 787 -1.77 26.80 -1.24
N ASP A 788 -0.63 27.42 -0.96
CA ASP A 788 0.42 26.87 -0.09
C ASP A 788 0.44 27.68 1.20
N SER A 789 0.08 27.08 2.31
CA SER A 789 0.04 27.73 3.63
C SER A 789 1.42 28.19 4.11
N CYS A 790 2.50 27.59 3.62
CA CYS A 790 3.86 28.03 3.94
C CYS A 790 4.22 29.43 3.42
N ARG A 791 3.50 29.95 2.42
CA ARG A 791 3.68 31.34 1.96
C ARG A 791 3.16 32.39 2.93
N PHE A 792 2.35 32.02 3.90
CA PHE A 792 1.79 32.95 4.90
C PHE A 792 2.55 32.98 6.23
N GLY A 793 3.78 32.48 6.29
CA GLY A 793 4.64 32.67 7.46
C GLY A 793 5.12 31.42 8.18
N CYS A 794 5.16 30.27 7.54
CA CYS A 794 5.92 29.14 8.08
C CYS A 794 7.41 29.46 7.99
N SER A 795 7.99 29.99 9.06
CA SER A 795 9.44 29.92 9.22
C SER A 795 9.79 28.44 9.28
N VAL A 796 10.52 27.94 8.30
CA VAL A 796 11.16 26.65 8.31
C VAL A 796 12.16 26.68 9.46
N GLY A 797 11.80 26.06 10.59
CA GLY A 797 12.69 25.87 11.72
C GLY A 797 13.38 24.51 11.61
#